data_b17d8fdce78389d0ba8b05e3df77a565
#
_entry.id   b17d8fdce78389d0ba8b05e3df77a565
#
_cell.length_a   1.000
_cell.length_b   1.000
_cell.length_c   1.000
_cell.angle_alpha   90.00
_cell.angle_beta   90.00
_cell.angle_gamma   90.00
#
_symmetry.space_group_name_H-M   'P 1'
#
loop_
_entity.id
_entity.type
_entity.pdbx_description
1 polymer ?
#
loop_
_entity_poly.entity_id
_entity_poly.type
_entity_poly.pdbx_seq_one_letter_code
_entity_poly.pdbx_strand_id
1 'polypeptide(L)'
;MRIRLFVVFLSCSLIGGMLVVSCTGGSDSDSGQIDREYVLNAKMIGYTGVGGSIDGQRNPVLRAKRGERVKISLVNGELMAHDILLEAYGVQSETMLEEGDTTSVIFIADTDDEYYCTLPGHEQAMRGVFKIVEHVETPVASDNWGVSPRKDGRPLNFGFERGTLVDWKATGDAFGARAVTFDPAPWYPDSVVLKQSGDYYVSSGGTLNYQATGTLTSTAFEVTHPWASFKITGGALAGLRVELVDAATDSVFFSMSGHINEDQANDPAHVAFRPVVVDLSAQQGKDIVIRLVDEETGTVPEIAYIGDNHWAHLSFDDFRFHDERPTYANELRPDDVVILPPRDFVPHAGLSGEEAAEVMDVPEGFEVTLAAAEPDIVRPIAFTQDDRGRLWVVEAHTYPVRAPEGEGNDRILIFEDTDGDGTLDSRKVFMEGLNMVSGIEIGFGGLWLGAAPYLLYIPIDAATDTPAGEPQILLDGWGYEDTHETLNTFKWGPDGWLYGNQGVFTHSNVGKPGAADDERTLINAGVWRYHPTRHEFEVFAHGTSNPWGLDFNDYGHAFATVCVIPHLFHMIQGARYHRQAGEHFNPYTYDDIKTIADHVHWLGDQGPHAGNFRSAAAGGGHAHAGAMFYLGNKHWGLDRNAIFMNNINGFRVNMDVTKRAGSGYTASHGKDFINANDFWSQWINFRITPTGSVFVHDWYDKNQCHSPNPDVHDKTLGRIFKITHEKDQWVTVDLSKQSDRQLVENQLNENEFYVVHSRRLLQERGRNSEVHAALWQLFNENPDVTRKLRALWALHVTDGISDQQALDLLDHDDEYVRSWTIQLIAEDKEVPDDARRRFEALAKDDPSALVRLYLASALQRIAPEQRWGIVKHLSAREEDATDQNIPLMVWYALEPLVAVDATRATELAKAAKLPGLADFVARRITDAKN
;
A
#
# COMPACT_ATOMS: atom_id res chain seq x y z
N MET A 1 27.98 5.91 48.86
CA MET A 1 29.14 6.56 49.50
C MET A 1 29.31 7.90 48.81
N ARG A 2 29.00 8.95 49.52
CA ARG A 2 28.98 10.35 49.02
C ARG A 2 30.44 10.83 48.97
N ILE A 3 30.84 11.50 47.89
CA ILE A 3 31.97 12.45 47.94
C ILE A 3 31.53 13.71 47.17
N ARG A 4 31.47 14.81 47.95
CA ARG A 4 31.41 16.21 47.48
C ARG A 4 32.86 16.69 47.29
N LEU A 5 33.10 17.55 46.29
CA LEU A 5 34.21 18.54 46.31
C LEU A 5 33.77 19.73 45.43
N PHE A 6 33.56 20.81 46.01
CA PHE A 6 34.24 22.04 46.41
C PHE A 6 34.69 22.91 45.23
N VAL A 7 34.04 24.02 45.16
CA VAL A 7 34.30 25.27 44.41
C VAL A 7 35.53 25.98 45.00
N VAL A 8 36.40 26.49 44.12
CA VAL A 8 37.31 27.57 44.49
C VAL A 8 37.20 28.69 43.47
N PHE A 9 36.69 29.81 43.96
CA PHE A 9 36.80 31.10 43.30
C PHE A 9 38.22 31.62 43.46
N LEU A 10 38.85 32.17 42.40
CA LEU A 10 39.90 33.14 42.53
C LEU A 10 39.67 34.30 41.57
N SER A 11 39.30 35.43 42.17
CA SER A 11 39.29 36.76 41.58
C SER A 11 40.71 37.32 41.50
N CYS A 12 41.03 37.88 40.32
CA CYS A 12 42.10 38.90 40.28
C CYS A 12 41.78 39.95 39.22
N SER A 13 41.43 41.11 39.72
CA SER A 13 41.39 42.39 38.99
C SER A 13 42.79 42.89 38.73
N LEU A 14 43.04 43.45 37.54
CA LEU A 14 43.97 44.57 37.33
C LEU A 14 43.83 45.14 35.92
N ILE A 15 43.21 46.25 35.79
CA ILE A 15 43.52 47.59 35.24
C ILE A 15 44.63 47.65 34.19
N GLY A 16 44.32 48.21 33.05
CA GLY A 16 45.21 49.16 32.40
C GLY A 16 45.34 48.98 30.87
N GLY A 17 44.93 49.98 30.14
CA GLY A 17 45.53 50.25 28.86
C GLY A 17 44.63 50.55 27.69
N MET A 18 44.03 51.71 27.65
CA MET A 18 43.45 52.35 26.51
C MET A 18 44.48 52.45 25.39
N LEU A 19 44.23 51.89 24.24
CA LEU A 19 44.81 52.33 22.99
C LEU A 19 43.68 52.43 21.94
N VAL A 20 43.28 53.72 21.76
CA VAL A 20 42.42 54.15 20.67
C VAL A 20 43.24 54.08 19.39
N VAL A 21 42.90 53.14 18.50
CA VAL A 21 43.26 53.28 17.09
C VAL A 21 41.98 53.56 16.33
N SER A 22 41.81 54.79 16.02
CA SER A 22 40.84 55.32 15.07
C SER A 22 41.25 54.84 13.70
N CYS A 23 40.49 53.91 13.12
CA CYS A 23 40.47 53.75 11.67
C CYS A 23 39.14 54.29 11.16
N THR A 24 39.20 55.40 10.55
CA THR A 24 38.16 55.98 9.69
C THR A 24 37.97 55.05 8.50
N GLY A 25 36.87 54.35 8.48
CA GLY A 25 36.41 53.58 7.34
C GLY A 25 35.03 54.08 6.93
N GLY A 26 34.83 54.41 5.71
CA GLY A 26 33.76 55.15 5.10
C GLY A 26 32.35 54.68 5.44
N SER A 27 31.57 55.63 5.80
CA SER A 27 30.11 55.52 5.81
C SER A 27 29.58 55.55 4.37
N ASP A 28 29.34 54.40 3.78
CA ASP A 28 28.39 54.36 2.69
C ASP A 28 27.03 53.95 3.32
N SER A 29 26.25 54.97 3.66
CA SER A 29 24.84 54.85 3.96
C SER A 29 24.09 54.67 2.62
N ASP A 30 24.14 53.50 2.06
CA ASP A 30 23.25 53.13 1.01
C ASP A 30 21.89 52.78 1.64
N SER A 31 21.01 53.80 1.75
CA SER A 31 19.65 53.71 2.29
C SER A 31 18.67 53.18 1.21
N GLY A 32 19.03 52.12 0.51
CA GLY A 32 18.10 51.41 -0.37
C GLY A 32 16.98 50.74 0.46
N GLN A 33 15.76 50.89 -0.03
CA GLN A 33 14.59 50.22 0.55
C GLN A 33 14.82 48.72 0.49
N ILE A 34 14.45 47.97 1.57
CA ILE A 34 14.39 46.50 1.55
C ILE A 34 13.15 46.11 0.79
N ASP A 35 13.31 45.32 -0.26
CA ASP A 35 12.23 44.84 -1.09
C ASP A 35 11.60 43.56 -0.48
N ARG A 36 12.45 42.78 0.24
CA ARG A 36 12.03 41.52 0.84
C ARG A 36 12.74 41.24 2.17
N GLU A 37 12.02 40.80 3.18
CA GLU A 37 12.59 40.43 4.48
C GLU A 37 12.10 39.04 4.92
N TYR A 38 13.04 38.23 5.40
CA TYR A 38 12.82 36.95 6.05
C TYR A 38 13.29 37.00 7.49
N VAL A 39 12.59 36.28 8.39
CA VAL A 39 13.02 36.09 9.76
C VAL A 39 13.16 34.58 10.03
N LEU A 40 14.30 34.17 10.55
CA LEU A 40 14.60 32.79 10.87
C LEU A 40 14.98 32.67 12.36
N ASN A 41 14.40 31.68 13.04
CA ASN A 41 14.77 31.28 14.38
C ASN A 41 15.82 30.17 14.27
N ALA A 42 17.05 30.45 14.73
CA ALA A 42 18.20 29.55 14.64
C ALA A 42 18.23 28.59 15.84
N LYS A 43 18.26 27.30 15.58
CA LYS A 43 18.43 26.22 16.55
C LYS A 43 19.31 25.12 15.97
N MET A 44 20.00 24.35 16.81
CA MET A 44 20.86 23.22 16.42
C MET A 44 20.19 22.25 15.45
N ILE A 45 18.87 22.10 15.54
CA ILE A 45 18.08 21.22 14.66
C ILE A 45 17.79 21.84 13.29
N GLY A 46 18.04 23.14 13.07
CA GLY A 46 17.77 23.86 11.82
C GLY A 46 17.29 25.30 12.02
N TYR A 47 17.21 26.05 10.93
CA TYR A 47 16.54 27.34 10.90
C TYR A 47 15.04 27.15 10.79
N THR A 48 14.25 27.75 11.66
CA THR A 48 12.79 27.73 11.56
C THR A 48 12.29 29.09 11.09
N GLY A 49 11.53 29.14 10.03
CA GLY A 49 10.93 30.37 9.52
C GLY A 49 9.99 31.00 10.55
N VAL A 50 9.99 32.36 10.61
CA VAL A 50 9.12 33.13 11.50
C VAL A 50 8.31 34.10 10.68
N GLY A 51 7.01 33.88 10.59
CA GLY A 51 6.08 34.72 9.83
C GLY A 51 6.15 34.51 8.31
N GLY A 52 5.19 35.06 7.59
CA GLY A 52 5.10 34.94 6.14
C GLY A 52 4.87 33.51 5.64
N SER A 53 5.23 33.25 4.40
CA SER A 53 5.09 31.94 3.75
C SER A 53 6.03 30.86 4.31
N ILE A 54 7.01 31.25 5.15
CA ILE A 54 8.01 30.34 5.73
C ILE A 54 7.76 30.00 7.20
N ASP A 55 6.66 30.46 7.78
CA ASP A 55 6.38 30.30 9.22
C ASP A 55 6.32 28.82 9.65
N GLY A 56 7.09 28.47 10.66
CA GLY A 56 7.18 27.10 11.20
C GLY A 56 7.96 26.11 10.32
N GLN A 57 8.37 26.47 9.12
CA GLN A 57 9.13 25.59 8.24
C GLN A 57 10.58 25.47 8.72
N ARG A 58 11.11 24.26 8.74
CA ARG A 58 12.51 23.99 9.05
C ARG A 58 13.36 24.13 7.77
N ASN A 59 14.43 24.91 7.86
CA ASN A 59 15.33 25.21 6.75
C ASN A 59 14.57 25.62 5.47
N PRO A 60 13.66 26.62 5.56
CA PRO A 60 12.75 26.96 4.47
C PRO A 60 13.49 27.33 3.18
N VAL A 61 12.86 27.07 2.03
CA VAL A 61 13.35 27.64 0.77
C VAL A 61 12.99 29.12 0.72
N LEU A 62 14.01 29.99 0.76
CA LEU A 62 13.84 31.43 0.63
C LEU A 62 13.87 31.83 -0.84
N ARG A 63 12.99 32.73 -1.26
CA ARG A 63 12.82 33.10 -2.68
C ARG A 63 12.82 34.61 -2.87
N ALA A 64 13.50 35.08 -3.90
CA ALA A 64 13.46 36.50 -4.29
C ALA A 64 13.52 36.64 -5.82
N LYS A 65 13.03 37.77 -6.33
CA LYS A 65 13.20 38.12 -7.74
C LYS A 65 14.63 38.64 -7.96
N ARG A 66 15.16 38.41 -9.15
CA ARG A 66 16.45 38.98 -9.53
C ARG A 66 16.44 40.49 -9.39
N GLY A 67 17.41 41.04 -8.64
CA GLY A 67 17.57 42.46 -8.39
C GLY A 67 16.88 42.97 -7.12
N GLU A 68 16.05 42.16 -6.44
CA GLU A 68 15.50 42.53 -5.11
C GLU A 68 16.58 42.69 -4.05
N ARG A 69 16.41 43.65 -3.17
CA ARG A 69 17.24 43.85 -2.00
C ARG A 69 16.65 43.05 -0.84
N VAL A 70 17.29 41.91 -0.51
CA VAL A 70 16.80 40.94 0.46
C VAL A 70 17.50 41.13 1.79
N LYS A 71 16.72 41.06 2.89
CA LYS A 71 17.25 41.01 4.26
C LYS A 71 16.81 39.71 4.90
N ILE A 72 17.75 38.95 5.45
CA ILE A 72 17.49 37.79 6.29
C ILE A 72 17.91 38.15 7.72
N SER A 73 16.92 38.24 8.61
CA SER A 73 17.09 38.47 10.04
C SER A 73 17.07 37.11 10.78
N LEU A 74 18.00 36.93 11.69
CA LEU A 74 18.13 35.74 12.53
C LEU A 74 17.81 36.11 13.97
N VAL A 75 17.12 35.21 14.66
CA VAL A 75 16.93 35.21 16.11
C VAL A 75 17.54 33.94 16.66
N ASN A 76 18.38 34.02 17.68
CA ASN A 76 18.89 32.83 18.35
C ASN A 76 17.81 32.22 19.26
N GLY A 77 17.37 31.05 18.95
CA GLY A 77 16.31 30.34 19.67
C GLY A 77 16.76 29.42 20.80
N GLU A 78 18.07 29.40 21.12
CA GLU A 78 18.65 28.55 22.18
C GLU A 78 19.98 29.09 22.68
N LEU A 79 20.55 28.47 23.71
CA LEU A 79 21.83 28.90 24.32
C LEU A 79 23.10 28.51 23.54
N MET A 80 22.99 28.01 22.32
CA MET A 80 24.12 27.67 21.44
C MET A 80 24.37 28.80 20.46
N ALA A 81 25.62 28.93 20.03
CA ALA A 81 26.01 29.95 19.07
C ALA A 81 25.52 29.59 17.67
N HIS A 82 25.04 30.59 16.90
CA HIS A 82 24.60 30.44 15.53
C HIS A 82 24.95 31.64 14.66
N ASP A 83 25.14 31.41 13.37
CA ASP A 83 25.28 32.44 12.32
C ASP A 83 24.58 31.97 11.03
N ILE A 84 24.68 32.77 9.98
CA ILE A 84 24.25 32.40 8.61
C ILE A 84 25.24 32.89 7.58
N LEU A 85 25.60 32.05 6.62
CA LEU A 85 26.40 32.38 5.45
C LEU A 85 25.62 32.09 4.18
N LEU A 86 25.69 33.01 3.22
CA LEU A 86 25.33 32.78 1.82
C LEU A 86 26.61 33.00 1.00
N GLU A 87 27.18 31.90 0.51
CA GLU A 87 28.52 31.87 -0.06
C GLU A 87 28.61 32.59 -1.41
N ALA A 88 27.60 32.33 -2.29
CA ALA A 88 27.57 32.98 -3.61
C ALA A 88 27.42 34.52 -3.55
N TYR A 89 26.81 35.00 -2.47
CA TYR A 89 26.69 36.46 -2.21
C TYR A 89 27.82 37.06 -1.38
N GLY A 90 28.69 36.22 -0.80
CA GLY A 90 29.77 36.63 0.06
C GLY A 90 29.30 37.35 1.32
N VAL A 91 28.12 37.03 1.84
CA VAL A 91 27.55 37.65 3.04
C VAL A 91 27.46 36.65 4.18
N GLN A 92 28.00 37.04 5.34
CA GLN A 92 27.93 36.26 6.56
C GLN A 92 27.48 37.16 7.71
N SER A 93 26.60 36.64 8.56
CA SER A 93 26.18 37.40 9.73
C SER A 93 27.20 37.37 10.85
N GLU A 94 27.04 38.26 11.83
CA GLU A 94 27.72 38.11 13.13
C GLU A 94 27.21 36.85 13.81
N THR A 95 28.10 36.17 14.55
CA THR A 95 27.72 35.01 15.35
C THR A 95 26.92 35.44 16.59
N MET A 96 25.73 34.94 16.75
CA MET A 96 24.91 35.12 17.95
C MET A 96 25.37 34.15 19.04
N LEU A 97 25.49 34.58 20.28
CA LEU A 97 26.04 33.78 21.38
C LEU A 97 25.03 33.45 22.47
N GLU A 98 24.00 34.25 22.64
CA GLU A 98 22.99 34.12 23.71
C GLU A 98 21.61 33.92 23.13
N GLU A 99 20.71 33.21 23.83
CA GLU A 99 19.31 33.04 23.45
C GLU A 99 18.62 34.42 23.38
N GLY A 100 17.94 34.70 22.26
CA GLY A 100 17.31 35.98 21.98
C GLY A 100 18.18 36.96 21.24
N ASP A 101 19.49 36.69 21.04
CA ASP A 101 20.33 37.52 20.17
C ASP A 101 19.78 37.59 18.74
N THR A 102 20.01 38.72 18.10
CA THR A 102 19.58 38.94 16.71
C THR A 102 20.70 39.45 15.83
N THR A 103 20.74 38.99 14.61
CA THR A 103 21.67 39.48 13.56
C THR A 103 20.98 39.48 12.20
N SER A 104 21.60 40.02 11.18
CA SER A 104 21.02 39.96 9.82
C SER A 104 22.06 40.08 8.73
N VAL A 105 21.74 39.57 7.54
CA VAL A 105 22.47 39.80 6.30
C VAL A 105 21.56 40.51 5.30
N ILE A 106 22.18 41.38 4.46
CA ILE A 106 21.48 42.12 3.38
C ILE A 106 22.32 41.94 2.11
N PHE A 107 21.62 41.61 1.01
CA PHE A 107 22.25 41.42 -0.30
C PHE A 107 21.27 41.76 -1.43
N ILE A 108 21.75 41.82 -2.66
CA ILE A 108 20.93 41.95 -3.88
C ILE A 108 20.81 40.54 -4.46
N ALA A 109 19.59 40.06 -4.62
CA ALA A 109 19.28 38.75 -5.17
C ALA A 109 19.69 38.63 -6.64
N ASP A 110 20.61 37.75 -6.98
CA ASP A 110 21.15 37.63 -8.36
C ASP A 110 21.32 36.15 -8.81
N THR A 111 21.56 35.21 -7.91
CA THR A 111 21.81 33.83 -8.21
C THR A 111 21.24 32.93 -7.11
N ASP A 112 20.94 31.66 -7.44
CA ASP A 112 20.59 30.65 -6.46
C ASP A 112 21.77 30.38 -5.54
N ASP A 113 21.52 30.14 -4.26
CA ASP A 113 22.52 29.84 -3.25
C ASP A 113 21.97 28.90 -2.15
N GLU A 114 22.85 28.36 -1.34
CA GLU A 114 22.48 27.71 -0.09
C GLU A 114 22.83 28.64 1.07
N TYR A 115 22.02 28.67 2.11
CA TYR A 115 22.34 29.35 3.35
C TYR A 115 22.56 28.32 4.46
N TYR A 116 23.60 28.51 5.26
CA TYR A 116 23.91 27.55 6.31
C TYR A 116 24.69 28.21 7.49
N CYS A 117 24.69 27.52 8.63
CA CYS A 117 25.49 27.91 9.80
C CYS A 117 26.93 27.44 9.64
N THR A 118 27.89 28.33 9.87
CA THR A 118 29.32 28.02 9.65
C THR A 118 29.99 27.35 10.85
N LEU A 119 29.28 27.21 11.96
CA LEU A 119 29.87 26.65 13.18
C LEU A 119 30.05 25.13 13.07
N PRO A 120 31.14 24.57 13.62
CA PRO A 120 31.44 23.15 13.49
C PRO A 120 30.33 22.25 14.03
N GLY A 121 29.86 21.33 13.19
CA GLY A 121 28.79 20.37 13.51
C GLY A 121 27.36 20.86 13.26
N HIS A 122 27.14 22.13 12.90
CA HIS A 122 25.84 22.70 12.62
C HIS A 122 25.45 22.59 11.14
N GLU A 123 26.41 22.60 10.25
CA GLU A 123 26.26 22.72 8.82
C GLU A 123 25.26 21.69 8.21
N GLN A 124 25.28 20.47 8.70
CA GLN A 124 24.39 19.40 8.17
C GLN A 124 22.92 19.57 8.55
N ALA A 125 22.67 20.10 9.76
CA ALA A 125 21.30 20.27 10.26
C ALA A 125 20.71 21.63 9.92
N MET A 126 21.59 22.65 9.81
CA MET A 126 21.23 24.06 9.60
C MET A 126 21.67 24.50 8.19
N ARG A 127 21.00 23.94 7.16
CA ARG A 127 21.24 24.27 5.75
C ARG A 127 19.91 24.38 5.02
N GLY A 128 19.66 25.49 4.36
CA GLY A 128 18.50 25.73 3.52
C GLY A 128 18.89 26.28 2.14
N VAL A 129 17.92 26.56 1.31
CA VAL A 129 18.14 26.98 -0.08
C VAL A 129 17.57 28.38 -0.29
N PHE A 130 18.32 29.23 -0.98
CA PHE A 130 17.86 30.52 -1.49
C PHE A 130 17.73 30.44 -3.01
N LYS A 131 16.54 30.77 -3.56
CA LYS A 131 16.24 30.66 -4.98
C LYS A 131 15.85 31.98 -5.62
N ILE A 132 16.34 32.20 -6.82
CA ILE A 132 15.87 33.28 -7.68
C ILE A 132 14.64 32.80 -8.45
N VAL A 133 13.53 33.49 -8.28
CA VAL A 133 12.31 33.30 -9.09
C VAL A 133 12.32 34.31 -10.23
N GLU A 134 12.42 33.82 -11.46
CA GLU A 134 12.30 34.68 -12.61
C GLU A 134 10.83 35.01 -12.87
N HIS A 135 10.52 36.27 -13.11
CA HIS A 135 9.21 36.65 -13.61
C HIS A 135 9.11 36.11 -15.03
N VAL A 136 8.30 35.09 -15.25
CA VAL A 136 7.97 34.69 -16.62
C VAL A 136 6.91 35.65 -17.11
N GLU A 137 7.37 36.65 -17.90
CA GLU A 137 6.44 37.38 -18.77
C GLU A 137 5.76 36.34 -19.66
N THR A 138 4.47 36.17 -19.47
CA THR A 138 3.66 35.42 -20.42
C THR A 138 3.87 36.03 -21.78
N PRO A 139 4.23 35.30 -22.85
CA PRO A 139 4.36 35.86 -24.16
C PRO A 139 3.09 36.63 -24.46
N VAL A 140 3.19 37.91 -24.70
CA VAL A 140 2.11 38.79 -25.14
C VAL A 140 1.67 38.29 -26.52
N ALA A 141 0.68 37.42 -26.56
CA ALA A 141 -0.07 37.16 -27.77
C ALA A 141 -1.08 38.28 -27.89
N SER A 142 -0.81 39.22 -28.84
CA SER A 142 -1.71 40.22 -29.39
C SER A 142 -2.73 40.91 -28.47
N ASP A 143 -2.72 42.20 -28.48
CA ASP A 143 -3.62 43.32 -28.09
C ASP A 143 -5.02 43.07 -27.49
N ASN A 144 -5.34 41.91 -26.95
CA ASN A 144 -6.64 41.57 -26.37
C ASN A 144 -6.55 41.16 -24.89
N TRP A 145 -5.86 41.98 -24.11
CA TRP A 145 -5.93 41.90 -22.65
C TRP A 145 -7.32 42.43 -22.23
N GLY A 146 -8.20 41.59 -21.81
CA GLY A 146 -9.50 41.97 -21.29
C GLY A 146 -9.42 43.11 -20.28
N VAL A 147 -10.56 43.68 -19.95
CA VAL A 147 -10.68 44.81 -19.01
C VAL A 147 -11.00 44.30 -17.59
N SER A 148 -10.35 44.87 -16.57
CA SER A 148 -10.68 44.57 -15.18
C SER A 148 -12.09 45.11 -14.85
N PRO A 149 -12.94 44.33 -14.15
CA PRO A 149 -14.22 44.82 -13.61
C PRO A 149 -14.02 46.08 -12.78
N ARG A 150 -15.03 46.96 -12.80
CA ARG A 150 -14.97 48.26 -12.10
C ARG A 150 -16.17 48.43 -11.22
N LYS A 151 -15.98 49.14 -10.10
CA LYS A 151 -17.06 49.68 -9.25
C LYS A 151 -16.76 51.12 -8.93
N ASP A 152 -17.75 51.98 -9.12
CA ASP A 152 -17.63 53.43 -8.93
C ASP A 152 -16.42 54.06 -9.69
N GLY A 153 -16.16 53.55 -10.90
CA GLY A 153 -15.04 54.00 -11.75
C GLY A 153 -13.66 53.44 -11.37
N ARG A 154 -13.53 52.76 -10.25
CA ARG A 154 -12.30 52.17 -9.73
C ARG A 154 -12.17 50.69 -10.17
N PRO A 155 -11.03 50.25 -10.73
CA PRO A 155 -10.82 48.83 -10.97
C PRO A 155 -10.81 48.02 -9.66
N LEU A 156 -11.46 46.83 -9.69
CA LEU A 156 -11.48 45.89 -8.58
C LEU A 156 -10.19 45.06 -8.55
N ASN A 157 -9.80 44.64 -7.35
CA ASN A 157 -8.55 43.90 -7.10
C ASN A 157 -8.73 42.40 -7.35
N PHE A 158 -9.09 41.99 -8.56
CA PHE A 158 -9.38 40.61 -8.94
C PHE A 158 -8.13 39.87 -9.50
N GLY A 159 -7.01 40.54 -9.64
CA GLY A 159 -5.70 39.98 -9.89
C GLY A 159 -4.76 40.09 -8.67
N PHE A 160 -5.27 40.50 -7.50
CA PHE A 160 -4.58 40.58 -6.22
C PHE A 160 -3.30 41.41 -6.19
N GLU A 161 -3.00 42.24 -7.23
CA GLU A 161 -1.76 42.98 -7.40
C GLU A 161 -1.50 44.04 -6.30
N ARG A 162 -2.48 44.27 -5.41
CA ARG A 162 -2.28 45.10 -4.21
C ARG A 162 -1.71 44.32 -3.03
N GLY A 163 -1.47 42.97 -3.16
CA GLY A 163 -1.00 42.11 -2.08
C GLY A 163 -1.99 41.98 -0.93
N THR A 164 -3.29 42.25 -1.16
CA THR A 164 -4.32 42.25 -0.10
C THR A 164 -5.66 41.72 -0.62
N LEU A 165 -6.54 41.33 0.31
CA LEU A 165 -7.94 40.92 0.02
C LEU A 165 -8.91 42.13 -0.12
N VAL A 166 -8.43 43.33 -0.48
CA VAL A 166 -9.32 44.45 -0.74
C VAL A 166 -10.27 44.10 -1.90
N ASP A 167 -11.55 44.46 -1.78
CA ASP A 167 -12.67 44.07 -2.63
C ASP A 167 -13.18 42.63 -2.46
N TRP A 168 -12.67 41.92 -1.46
CA TRP A 168 -13.07 40.55 -1.12
C TRP A 168 -13.45 40.43 0.36
N LYS A 169 -14.30 39.44 0.68
CA LYS A 169 -14.71 39.09 2.03
C LYS A 169 -14.53 37.62 2.24
N ALA A 170 -13.68 37.25 3.21
CA ALA A 170 -13.47 35.86 3.63
C ALA A 170 -14.47 35.44 4.73
N THR A 171 -14.83 34.15 4.71
CA THR A 171 -15.51 33.45 5.81
C THR A 171 -14.80 32.14 6.06
N GLY A 172 -14.75 31.65 7.30
CA GLY A 172 -13.91 30.54 7.68
C GLY A 172 -12.42 30.88 7.65
N ASP A 173 -11.57 29.87 7.72
CA ASP A 173 -10.12 30.02 7.91
C ASP A 173 -9.29 29.74 6.64
N ALA A 174 -9.87 29.15 5.59
CA ALA A 174 -9.14 28.78 4.37
C ALA A 174 -8.49 29.98 3.65
N PHE A 175 -9.17 31.13 3.64
CA PHE A 175 -8.69 32.38 3.02
C PHE A 175 -8.30 33.41 4.07
N GLY A 176 -7.45 33.03 5.01
CA GLY A 176 -6.97 33.91 6.08
C GLY A 176 -5.98 34.97 5.62
N ALA A 177 -5.25 35.56 6.54
CA ALA A 177 -4.35 36.69 6.30
C ALA A 177 -3.20 36.40 5.31
N ARG A 178 -2.92 35.15 5.00
CA ARG A 178 -1.89 34.67 4.08
C ARG A 178 -2.42 34.15 2.75
N ALA A 179 -3.71 34.30 2.50
CA ALA A 179 -4.30 33.78 1.27
C ALA A 179 -3.76 34.46 0.00
N VAL A 180 -3.37 35.74 0.09
CA VAL A 180 -2.70 36.44 -1.04
C VAL A 180 -1.19 36.19 -0.93
N THR A 181 -0.64 35.56 -1.95
CA THR A 181 0.77 35.15 -2.01
C THR A 181 1.37 35.34 -3.41
N PHE A 182 2.67 35.38 -3.48
CA PHE A 182 3.44 35.36 -4.74
C PHE A 182 4.31 34.09 -4.82
N ASP A 183 4.45 33.35 -3.70
CA ASP A 183 5.25 32.14 -3.64
C ASP A 183 4.42 30.93 -4.03
N PRO A 184 4.97 30.00 -4.84
CA PRO A 184 4.36 28.69 -4.99
C PRO A 184 4.34 27.99 -3.63
N ALA A 185 3.31 27.18 -3.39
CA ALA A 185 3.24 26.40 -2.17
C ALA A 185 4.47 25.48 -2.05
N PRO A 186 4.98 25.20 -0.82
CA PRO A 186 6.24 24.47 -0.61
C PRO A 186 6.29 23.06 -1.20
N TRP A 187 5.14 22.45 -1.46
CA TRP A 187 5.01 21.12 -2.06
C TRP A 187 5.04 21.14 -3.59
N TYR A 188 5.01 22.31 -4.24
CA TYR A 188 5.23 22.34 -5.67
C TYR A 188 6.69 21.97 -5.98
N PRO A 189 6.94 21.17 -7.04
CA PRO A 189 8.28 20.92 -7.51
C PRO A 189 9.05 22.21 -7.76
N ASP A 190 10.32 22.26 -7.40
CA ASP A 190 11.21 23.43 -7.58
C ASP A 190 11.26 23.99 -9.02
N SER A 191 10.91 23.18 -10.01
CA SER A 191 10.89 23.53 -11.42
C SER A 191 9.56 24.15 -11.89
N VAL A 192 8.56 24.30 -10.99
CA VAL A 192 7.25 24.80 -11.36
C VAL A 192 7.26 26.29 -11.64
N VAL A 193 6.76 26.65 -12.81
CA VAL A 193 6.40 28.03 -13.19
C VAL A 193 4.89 28.11 -13.14
N LEU A 194 4.33 28.81 -12.15
CA LEU A 194 2.87 28.86 -11.92
C LEU A 194 2.07 29.55 -13.03
N LYS A 195 2.68 30.51 -13.78
CA LYS A 195 2.02 31.26 -14.87
C LYS A 195 0.83 32.15 -14.42
N GLN A 196 0.87 32.64 -13.17
CA GLN A 196 -0.06 33.65 -12.69
C GLN A 196 0.07 34.92 -13.53
N SER A 197 -0.89 35.85 -13.37
CA SER A 197 -0.82 37.21 -13.97
C SER A 197 -0.26 38.17 -12.93
N GLY A 198 0.79 38.92 -13.28
CA GLY A 198 1.40 39.85 -12.35
C GLY A 198 2.20 39.15 -11.24
N ASP A 199 2.21 39.76 -10.05
CA ASP A 199 3.05 39.32 -8.92
C ASP A 199 2.32 38.51 -7.90
N TYR A 200 1.01 38.66 -7.72
CA TYR A 200 0.23 38.03 -6.64
C TYR A 200 -0.94 37.23 -7.19
N TYR A 201 -1.34 36.25 -6.42
CA TYR A 201 -2.56 35.48 -6.60
C TYR A 201 -3.15 35.11 -5.23
N VAL A 202 -4.37 34.57 -5.18
CA VAL A 202 -4.97 34.08 -3.96
C VAL A 202 -4.99 32.56 -3.93
N SER A 203 -4.75 31.98 -2.75
CA SER A 203 -4.78 30.53 -2.53
C SER A 203 -5.35 30.20 -1.15
N SER A 204 -6.20 29.18 -1.06
CA SER A 204 -6.62 28.60 0.21
C SER A 204 -5.51 27.78 0.87
N GLY A 205 -4.53 27.31 0.09
CA GLY A 205 -3.35 26.60 0.58
C GLY A 205 -2.29 27.45 1.26
N GLY A 206 -2.44 28.79 1.28
CA GLY A 206 -1.45 29.71 1.83
C GLY A 206 -1.26 29.62 3.36
N THR A 207 -2.14 28.92 4.07
CA THR A 207 -2.05 28.70 5.52
C THR A 207 -1.33 27.41 5.90
N LEU A 208 -1.00 26.56 4.95
CA LEU A 208 -0.50 25.17 5.18
C LEU A 208 -1.43 24.31 6.04
N ASN A 209 -2.68 24.73 6.22
CA ASN A 209 -3.68 24.03 7.01
C ASN A 209 -4.77 23.50 6.08
N TYR A 210 -4.60 22.29 5.57
CA TYR A 210 -5.58 21.61 4.71
C TYR A 210 -6.90 21.25 5.38
N GLN A 211 -7.03 21.50 6.67
CA GLN A 211 -8.29 21.36 7.42
C GLN A 211 -9.09 22.66 7.43
N ALA A 212 -8.48 23.76 7.03
CA ALA A 212 -9.14 25.04 7.01
C ALA A 212 -10.16 25.09 5.86
N THR A 213 -11.42 25.25 6.19
CA THR A 213 -12.49 25.47 5.21
C THR A 213 -12.93 26.92 5.20
N GLY A 214 -13.53 27.36 4.11
CA GLY A 214 -14.06 28.71 4.05
C GLY A 214 -14.39 29.18 2.62
N THR A 215 -14.88 30.40 2.53
CA THR A 215 -15.17 31.05 1.27
C THR A 215 -14.52 32.41 1.15
N LEU A 216 -14.19 32.81 -0.06
CA LEU A 216 -13.75 34.16 -0.38
C LEU A 216 -14.67 34.75 -1.47
N THR A 217 -15.50 35.73 -1.08
CA THR A 217 -16.52 36.31 -1.98
C THR A 217 -16.13 37.72 -2.37
N SER A 218 -16.19 38.03 -3.67
CA SER A 218 -15.88 39.35 -4.17
C SER A 218 -16.97 40.36 -3.82
N THR A 219 -16.63 41.65 -3.87
CA THR A 219 -17.62 42.70 -4.00
C THR A 219 -18.44 42.50 -5.26
N ALA A 220 -19.77 42.72 -5.21
CA ALA A 220 -20.66 42.63 -6.36
C ALA A 220 -20.32 43.69 -7.41
N PHE A 221 -20.33 43.30 -8.69
CA PHE A 221 -19.98 44.13 -9.83
C PHE A 221 -20.84 43.82 -11.05
N GLU A 222 -21.09 44.81 -11.88
CA GLU A 222 -21.94 44.70 -13.09
C GLU A 222 -21.20 43.96 -14.20
N VAL A 223 -21.87 43.04 -14.87
CA VAL A 223 -21.41 42.35 -16.08
C VAL A 223 -21.57 43.29 -17.27
N THR A 224 -20.47 43.89 -17.72
CA THR A 224 -20.44 44.89 -18.81
C THR A 224 -20.09 44.32 -20.19
N HIS A 225 -19.54 43.09 -20.26
CA HIS A 225 -19.07 42.43 -21.49
C HIS A 225 -19.60 40.99 -21.59
N PRO A 226 -19.72 40.47 -22.84
CA PRO A 226 -20.30 39.13 -23.04
C PRO A 226 -19.39 37.98 -22.63
N TRP A 227 -18.10 38.17 -22.44
CA TRP A 227 -17.12 37.13 -22.09
C TRP A 227 -16.30 37.56 -20.90
N ALA A 228 -15.91 36.53 -20.13
CA ALA A 228 -14.88 36.71 -19.10
C ALA A 228 -13.84 35.60 -19.18
N SER A 229 -12.66 35.89 -18.61
CA SER A 229 -11.66 34.87 -18.30
C SER A 229 -11.07 35.05 -16.90
N PHE A 230 -10.61 33.98 -16.30
CA PHE A 230 -9.80 33.97 -15.08
C PHE A 230 -8.83 32.82 -15.11
N LYS A 231 -7.88 32.81 -14.19
CA LYS A 231 -6.91 31.71 -14.06
C LYS A 231 -7.17 30.92 -12.79
N ILE A 232 -7.03 29.60 -12.88
CA ILE A 232 -7.24 28.69 -11.77
C ILE A 232 -6.14 27.60 -11.74
N THR A 233 -5.76 27.18 -10.55
CA THR A 233 -5.01 25.94 -10.28
C THR A 233 -5.44 25.40 -8.91
N GLY A 234 -5.09 24.16 -8.63
CA GLY A 234 -5.48 23.47 -7.38
C GLY A 234 -6.14 22.15 -7.65
N GLY A 235 -6.57 21.46 -6.59
CA GLY A 235 -7.11 20.12 -6.67
C GLY A 235 -8.44 20.01 -7.42
N ALA A 236 -8.57 18.92 -8.19
CA ALA A 236 -9.82 18.57 -8.89
C ALA A 236 -10.78 17.86 -7.91
N LEU A 237 -11.25 18.59 -6.90
CA LEU A 237 -12.10 18.08 -5.82
C LEU A 237 -13.45 18.83 -5.81
N ALA A 238 -14.53 18.13 -5.45
CA ALA A 238 -15.89 18.72 -5.48
C ALA A 238 -16.05 19.90 -4.51
N GLY A 239 -15.36 19.85 -3.37
CA GLY A 239 -15.35 20.90 -2.37
C GLY A 239 -14.47 22.11 -2.70
N LEU A 240 -13.67 22.07 -3.79
CA LEU A 240 -12.78 23.15 -4.25
C LEU A 240 -13.31 23.73 -5.54
N ARG A 241 -13.82 24.95 -5.52
CA ARG A 241 -14.40 25.52 -6.74
C ARG A 241 -14.45 27.04 -6.77
N VAL A 242 -14.41 27.58 -7.97
CA VAL A 242 -14.76 28.97 -8.28
C VAL A 242 -16.22 29.00 -8.76
N GLU A 243 -17.05 29.78 -8.13
CA GLU A 243 -18.45 30.00 -8.51
C GLU A 243 -18.65 31.41 -9.03
N LEU A 244 -19.40 31.57 -10.10
CA LEU A 244 -19.99 32.86 -10.49
C LEU A 244 -21.46 32.84 -10.10
N VAL A 245 -21.86 33.84 -9.31
CA VAL A 245 -23.14 33.85 -8.61
C VAL A 245 -23.89 35.15 -8.95
N ASP A 246 -25.16 35.05 -9.30
CA ASP A 246 -26.05 36.20 -9.46
C ASP A 246 -26.25 36.86 -8.08
N ALA A 247 -25.82 38.12 -7.96
CA ALA A 247 -25.78 38.83 -6.68
C ALA A 247 -27.17 39.11 -6.08
N ALA A 248 -28.23 39.13 -6.92
CA ALA A 248 -29.59 39.38 -6.46
C ALA A 248 -30.31 38.12 -5.95
N THR A 249 -29.99 36.95 -6.51
CA THR A 249 -30.70 35.69 -6.22
C THR A 249 -29.85 34.66 -5.48
N ASP A 250 -28.54 34.92 -5.34
CA ASP A 250 -27.55 33.99 -4.80
C ASP A 250 -27.48 32.64 -5.56
N SER A 251 -27.91 32.63 -6.82
CA SER A 251 -27.85 31.42 -7.65
C SER A 251 -26.55 31.32 -8.42
N VAL A 252 -25.90 30.16 -8.30
CA VAL A 252 -24.71 29.82 -9.06
C VAL A 252 -25.10 29.51 -10.49
N PHE A 253 -24.50 30.22 -11.46
CA PHE A 253 -24.74 30.00 -12.90
C PHE A 253 -23.50 29.44 -13.61
N PHE A 254 -22.34 29.50 -13.00
CA PHE A 254 -21.08 28.86 -13.46
C PHE A 254 -20.30 28.35 -12.28
N SER A 255 -19.70 27.15 -12.40
CA SER A 255 -18.81 26.58 -11.40
C SER A 255 -17.65 25.87 -12.07
N MET A 256 -16.45 25.99 -11.50
CA MET A 256 -15.23 25.36 -12.00
C MET A 256 -14.35 24.92 -10.83
N SER A 257 -13.98 23.64 -10.79
CA SER A 257 -13.01 23.11 -9.83
C SER A 257 -11.55 23.33 -10.29
N GLY A 258 -10.60 23.16 -9.40
CA GLY A 258 -9.20 22.99 -9.78
C GLY A 258 -9.04 21.80 -10.75
N HIS A 259 -7.85 21.61 -11.28
CA HIS A 259 -7.62 20.64 -12.36
C HIS A 259 -6.50 19.64 -12.07
N ILE A 260 -5.88 19.73 -10.89
CA ILE A 260 -4.76 18.84 -10.51
C ILE A 260 -5.34 17.63 -9.81
N ASN A 261 -5.11 16.46 -10.38
CA ASN A 261 -5.25 15.18 -9.70
C ASN A 261 -3.85 14.66 -9.32
N GLU A 262 -3.79 13.64 -8.47
CA GLU A 262 -2.55 13.16 -7.88
C GLU A 262 -1.54 12.65 -8.92
N ASP A 263 -2.02 12.05 -9.99
CA ASP A 263 -1.17 11.55 -11.09
C ASP A 263 -0.44 12.68 -11.84
N GLN A 264 -0.99 13.88 -11.79
CA GLN A 264 -0.47 15.07 -12.48
C GLN A 264 0.36 15.98 -11.55
N ALA A 265 0.34 15.71 -10.27
CA ALA A 265 0.97 16.51 -9.23
C ALA A 265 2.48 16.71 -9.39
N ASN A 266 3.15 15.72 -9.94
CA ASN A 266 4.59 15.73 -10.17
C ASN A 266 4.99 16.29 -11.54
N ASP A 267 4.04 16.64 -12.41
CA ASP A 267 4.33 17.25 -13.70
C ASP A 267 4.24 18.79 -13.60
N PRO A 268 5.38 19.51 -13.66
CA PRO A 268 5.40 20.97 -13.61
C PRO A 268 4.48 21.65 -14.62
N ALA A 269 4.19 21.00 -15.74
CA ALA A 269 3.31 21.55 -16.78
C ALA A 269 1.82 21.52 -16.36
N HIS A 270 1.45 20.58 -15.51
CA HIS A 270 0.06 20.37 -15.07
C HIS A 270 -0.31 21.23 -13.85
N VAL A 271 0.64 21.58 -12.99
CA VAL A 271 0.35 22.36 -11.77
C VAL A 271 0.25 23.88 -11.99
N ALA A 272 0.61 24.37 -13.18
CA ALA A 272 0.53 25.78 -13.50
C ALA A 272 -0.93 26.26 -13.65
N PHE A 273 -1.15 27.57 -13.38
CA PHE A 273 -2.43 28.21 -13.66
C PHE A 273 -2.87 28.01 -15.10
N ARG A 274 -4.13 27.65 -15.27
CA ARG A 274 -4.78 27.52 -16.58
C ARG A 274 -5.92 28.52 -16.71
N PRO A 275 -6.08 29.19 -17.88
CA PRO A 275 -7.17 30.11 -18.11
C PRO A 275 -8.49 29.36 -18.32
N VAL A 276 -9.54 29.86 -17.70
CA VAL A 276 -10.94 29.47 -17.89
C VAL A 276 -11.66 30.59 -18.62
N VAL A 277 -12.50 30.28 -19.61
CA VAL A 277 -13.29 31.23 -20.37
C VAL A 277 -14.77 30.99 -20.11
N VAL A 278 -15.50 32.05 -19.79
CA VAL A 278 -16.93 31.99 -19.43
C VAL A 278 -17.75 32.86 -20.33
N ASP A 279 -18.87 32.35 -20.87
CA ASP A 279 -19.89 33.09 -21.58
C ASP A 279 -20.81 33.80 -20.57
N LEU A 280 -20.77 35.09 -20.53
CA LEU A 280 -21.60 35.93 -19.66
C LEU A 280 -22.73 36.65 -20.43
N SER A 281 -23.01 36.31 -21.70
CA SER A 281 -23.99 36.97 -22.53
C SER A 281 -25.39 37.05 -21.88
N ALA A 282 -25.79 35.97 -21.16
CA ALA A 282 -27.07 35.93 -20.46
C ALA A 282 -27.08 36.72 -19.12
N GLN A 283 -25.94 37.20 -18.66
CA GLN A 283 -25.77 37.91 -17.39
C GLN A 283 -25.49 39.42 -17.60
N GLN A 284 -25.37 39.88 -18.84
CA GLN A 284 -25.07 41.28 -19.10
C GLN A 284 -26.06 42.22 -18.43
N GLY A 285 -25.56 43.30 -17.81
CA GLY A 285 -26.32 44.29 -17.07
C GLY A 285 -26.79 43.83 -15.68
N LYS A 286 -26.42 42.63 -15.23
CA LYS A 286 -26.70 42.16 -13.86
C LYS A 286 -25.43 42.31 -13.01
N ASP A 287 -25.62 42.40 -11.70
CA ASP A 287 -24.56 42.30 -10.72
C ASP A 287 -24.27 40.86 -10.40
N ILE A 288 -23.01 40.47 -10.43
CA ILE A 288 -22.52 39.14 -10.03
C ILE A 288 -21.47 39.26 -8.95
N VAL A 289 -21.19 38.13 -8.25
CA VAL A 289 -20.03 37.98 -7.38
C VAL A 289 -19.23 36.76 -7.82
N ILE A 290 -17.93 36.79 -7.60
CA ILE A 290 -17.05 35.65 -7.69
C ILE A 290 -16.96 35.07 -6.27
N ARG A 291 -17.21 33.77 -6.12
CA ARG A 291 -17.07 33.06 -4.85
C ARG A 291 -16.06 31.93 -5.02
N LEU A 292 -14.96 31.98 -4.29
CA LEU A 292 -14.03 30.87 -4.16
C LEU A 292 -14.47 30.04 -2.94
N VAL A 293 -14.60 28.76 -3.13
CA VAL A 293 -15.09 27.82 -2.11
C VAL A 293 -14.03 26.79 -1.84
N ASP A 294 -13.71 26.62 -0.57
CA ASP A 294 -12.89 25.54 -0.04
C ASP A 294 -13.66 24.87 1.10
N GLU A 295 -14.26 23.72 0.78
CA GLU A 295 -14.99 22.85 1.73
C GLU A 295 -14.24 21.56 1.99
N GLU A 296 -13.02 21.41 1.41
CA GLU A 296 -12.22 20.22 1.61
C GLU A 296 -11.50 20.29 2.95
N THR A 297 -11.81 19.32 3.80
CA THR A 297 -11.05 19.06 5.00
C THR A 297 -9.98 18.03 4.67
N GLY A 298 -8.74 18.48 4.51
CA GLY A 298 -7.59 17.57 4.40
C GLY A 298 -7.53 16.62 5.59
N THR A 299 -6.75 15.56 5.47
CA THR A 299 -6.56 14.56 6.51
C THR A 299 -6.14 15.16 7.86
N VAL A 300 -6.58 14.52 8.93
CA VAL A 300 -6.19 14.81 10.30
C VAL A 300 -4.66 14.92 10.41
N PRO A 301 -4.10 16.01 11.01
CA PRO A 301 -2.67 16.31 11.01
C PRO A 301 -1.77 15.25 11.64
N GLU A 302 -2.32 14.31 12.38
CA GLU A 302 -1.56 13.28 13.11
C GLU A 302 -1.26 12.02 12.26
N ILE A 303 -1.77 11.95 11.03
CA ILE A 303 -1.67 10.77 10.18
C ILE A 303 -1.24 11.15 8.75
N ALA A 304 -0.19 11.94 8.65
CA ALA A 304 0.43 12.28 7.39
C ALA A 304 1.36 11.13 6.95
N TYR A 305 0.77 10.02 6.51
CA TYR A 305 1.52 9.05 5.73
C TYR A 305 0.64 8.42 4.65
N ILE A 306 1.04 8.61 3.40
CA ILE A 306 0.42 8.11 2.16
C ILE A 306 -0.90 8.84 1.79
N GLY A 307 -0.82 9.73 0.81
CA GLY A 307 -1.94 10.40 0.19
C GLY A 307 -2.43 11.65 0.91
N ASP A 308 -1.49 12.39 1.52
CA ASP A 308 -1.76 13.77 1.91
C ASP A 308 -2.31 14.51 0.72
N ASN A 309 -3.50 15.08 0.88
CA ASN A 309 -4.13 15.92 -0.10
C ASN A 309 -3.34 17.24 -0.26
N HIS A 310 -2.09 17.15 -0.70
CA HIS A 310 -1.28 18.32 -1.04
C HIS A 310 -2.00 19.26 -2.03
N TRP A 311 -3.08 18.75 -2.65
CA TRP A 311 -3.90 19.44 -3.65
C TRP A 311 -5.26 19.86 -3.11
N ALA A 312 -5.56 19.66 -1.81
CA ALA A 312 -6.75 20.18 -1.16
C ALA A 312 -6.66 21.72 -0.97
N HIS A 313 -6.38 22.43 -2.05
CA HIS A 313 -6.37 23.89 -2.10
C HIS A 313 -6.83 24.36 -3.46
N LEU A 314 -7.35 25.57 -3.47
CA LEU A 314 -7.76 26.29 -4.66
C LEU A 314 -6.97 27.58 -4.78
N SER A 315 -6.38 27.83 -5.94
CA SER A 315 -5.72 29.10 -6.26
C SER A 315 -6.41 29.76 -7.43
N PHE A 316 -6.59 31.07 -7.34
CA PHE A 316 -7.33 31.87 -8.31
C PHE A 316 -6.58 33.17 -8.60
N ASP A 317 -6.70 33.63 -9.86
CA ASP A 317 -6.08 34.88 -10.31
C ASP A 317 -6.79 35.51 -11.51
N ASP A 318 -6.71 36.84 -11.64
CA ASP A 318 -6.86 37.66 -12.83
C ASP A 318 -8.20 37.50 -13.59
N PHE A 319 -9.33 37.79 -12.94
CA PHE A 319 -10.62 37.85 -13.62
C PHE A 319 -10.71 39.12 -14.53
N ARG A 320 -11.00 38.88 -15.83
CA ARG A 320 -11.07 39.89 -16.87
C ARG A 320 -12.31 39.76 -17.73
N PHE A 321 -12.87 40.89 -18.20
CA PHE A 321 -13.92 40.95 -19.20
C PHE A 321 -13.34 41.09 -20.62
N HIS A 322 -14.07 40.57 -21.63
CA HIS A 322 -13.71 40.65 -23.05
C HIS A 322 -14.93 40.95 -23.94
N ASP A 323 -14.72 41.72 -24.99
CA ASP A 323 -15.74 41.99 -26.01
C ASP A 323 -16.01 40.80 -26.92
N GLU A 324 -14.96 40.02 -27.18
CA GLU A 324 -15.01 38.78 -27.97
C GLU A 324 -14.46 37.61 -27.14
N ARG A 325 -14.85 36.35 -27.49
CA ARG A 325 -14.37 35.19 -26.81
C ARG A 325 -12.82 35.10 -26.92
N PRO A 326 -12.08 35.21 -25.82
CA PRO A 326 -10.64 35.04 -25.85
C PRO A 326 -10.27 33.57 -26.16
N THR A 327 -9.08 33.33 -26.73
CA THR A 327 -8.58 32.01 -27.07
C THR A 327 -7.24 31.81 -26.41
N TYR A 328 -7.10 30.71 -25.65
CA TYR A 328 -5.87 30.33 -24.97
C TYR A 328 -5.45 28.93 -25.39
N ALA A 329 -4.16 28.72 -25.60
CA ALA A 329 -3.61 27.40 -26.01
C ALA A 329 -3.81 26.28 -24.97
N ASN A 330 -3.91 26.67 -23.69
CA ASN A 330 -4.08 25.76 -22.55
C ASN A 330 -5.36 26.07 -21.77
N GLU A 331 -6.42 26.54 -22.48
CA GLU A 331 -7.72 26.75 -21.86
C GLU A 331 -8.21 25.53 -21.13
N LEU A 332 -8.72 25.71 -19.91
CA LEU A 332 -9.34 24.68 -19.08
C LEU A 332 -10.86 24.79 -19.24
N ARG A 333 -11.50 23.69 -19.60
CA ARG A 333 -12.95 23.57 -19.72
C ARG A 333 -13.51 22.68 -18.62
N PRO A 334 -14.78 22.90 -18.22
CA PRO A 334 -15.40 22.00 -17.22
C PRO A 334 -15.31 20.52 -17.59
N ASP A 335 -15.47 20.17 -18.86
CA ASP A 335 -15.40 18.78 -19.36
C ASP A 335 -13.97 18.19 -19.35
N ASP A 336 -12.95 19.03 -19.19
CA ASP A 336 -11.54 18.58 -19.09
C ASP A 336 -11.17 18.18 -17.65
N VAL A 337 -12.05 18.44 -16.68
CA VAL A 337 -11.77 18.19 -15.25
C VAL A 337 -12.52 16.95 -14.77
N VAL A 338 -11.77 15.94 -14.36
CA VAL A 338 -12.31 14.78 -13.66
C VAL A 338 -12.33 15.10 -12.17
N ILE A 339 -13.50 15.46 -11.65
CA ILE A 339 -13.67 15.74 -10.22
C ILE A 339 -13.61 14.43 -9.48
N LEU A 340 -12.65 14.32 -8.56
CA LEU A 340 -12.59 13.21 -7.63
C LEU A 340 -13.70 13.37 -6.57
N PRO A 341 -14.39 12.31 -6.17
CA PRO A 341 -15.36 12.40 -5.08
C PRO A 341 -14.67 12.83 -3.78
N PRO A 342 -15.42 13.45 -2.85
CA PRO A 342 -14.87 13.85 -1.56
C PRO A 342 -14.28 12.65 -0.84
N ARG A 343 -13.22 12.86 -0.06
CA ARG A 343 -12.66 11.82 0.79
C ARG A 343 -13.71 11.31 1.77
N ASP A 344 -13.70 10.01 1.99
CA ASP A 344 -14.60 9.39 2.94
C ASP A 344 -14.24 9.81 4.36
N PHE A 345 -15.24 10.20 5.10
CA PHE A 345 -15.13 10.51 6.50
C PHE A 345 -15.16 9.22 7.33
N VAL A 346 -14.15 9.04 8.21
CA VAL A 346 -14.13 7.98 9.22
C VAL A 346 -14.39 8.64 10.58
N PRO A 347 -15.50 8.30 11.26
CA PRO A 347 -15.98 9.12 12.39
C PRO A 347 -15.16 8.99 13.67
N HIS A 348 -14.40 7.91 13.83
CA HIS A 348 -13.70 7.61 15.08
C HIS A 348 -12.21 7.31 14.86
N ALA A 349 -11.43 7.48 15.95
CA ALA A 349 -10.04 7.09 16.06
C ALA A 349 -9.66 7.00 17.55
N GLY A 350 -8.82 6.04 17.92
CA GLY A 350 -8.31 5.92 19.29
C GLY A 350 -9.33 5.40 20.29
N LEU A 351 -10.31 4.61 19.83
CA LEU A 351 -11.32 4.00 20.70
C LEU A 351 -10.71 2.87 21.55
N SER A 352 -11.31 2.55 22.70
CA SER A 352 -11.06 1.28 23.39
C SER A 352 -11.53 0.09 22.56
N GLY A 353 -11.11 -1.12 22.91
CA GLY A 353 -11.52 -2.32 22.16
C GLY A 353 -13.03 -2.55 22.17
N GLU A 354 -13.68 -2.28 23.32
CA GLU A 354 -15.12 -2.40 23.47
C GLU A 354 -15.85 -1.32 22.66
N GLU A 355 -15.43 -0.04 22.76
CA GLU A 355 -16.02 1.05 21.99
C GLU A 355 -15.84 0.82 20.47
N ALA A 356 -14.69 0.28 20.05
CA ALA A 356 -14.45 -0.03 18.65
C ALA A 356 -15.43 -1.10 18.13
N ALA A 357 -15.72 -2.14 18.92
CA ALA A 357 -16.69 -3.17 18.54
C ALA A 357 -18.12 -2.60 18.41
N GLU A 358 -18.51 -1.66 19.28
CA GLU A 358 -19.84 -1.05 19.30
C GLU A 358 -20.13 -0.14 18.09
N VAL A 359 -19.09 0.48 17.49
CA VAL A 359 -19.26 1.41 16.36
C VAL A 359 -19.16 0.75 14.98
N MET A 360 -18.87 -0.55 14.93
CA MET A 360 -18.76 -1.28 13.67
C MET A 360 -20.11 -1.47 12.99
N ASP A 361 -20.13 -1.26 11.66
CA ASP A 361 -21.27 -1.67 10.84
C ASP A 361 -21.11 -3.14 10.48
N VAL A 362 -22.06 -3.96 10.94
CA VAL A 362 -22.09 -5.42 10.68
C VAL A 362 -23.37 -5.82 9.97
N PRO A 363 -23.40 -6.92 9.18
CA PRO A 363 -24.63 -7.43 8.56
C PRO A 363 -25.65 -7.90 9.61
N GLU A 364 -26.93 -7.91 9.22
CA GLU A 364 -28.02 -8.45 10.06
C GLU A 364 -27.76 -9.91 10.46
N GLY A 365 -27.91 -10.22 11.74
CA GLY A 365 -27.67 -11.54 12.33
C GLY A 365 -26.21 -11.80 12.74
N PHE A 366 -25.30 -10.84 12.48
CA PHE A 366 -23.91 -10.93 12.90
C PHE A 366 -23.60 -9.97 14.04
N GLU A 367 -22.59 -10.30 14.80
CA GLU A 367 -22.05 -9.50 15.89
C GLU A 367 -20.52 -9.56 15.88
N VAL A 368 -19.88 -8.47 16.24
CA VAL A 368 -18.44 -8.41 16.51
C VAL A 368 -18.25 -8.12 17.98
N THR A 369 -17.50 -8.98 18.66
CA THR A 369 -17.16 -8.83 20.08
C THR A 369 -15.66 -8.75 20.26
N LEU A 370 -15.21 -8.02 21.30
CA LEU A 370 -13.82 -7.99 21.71
C LEU A 370 -13.47 -9.32 22.40
N ALA A 371 -12.49 -10.06 21.84
CA ALA A 371 -12.03 -11.32 22.43
C ALA A 371 -10.80 -11.13 23.32
N ALA A 372 -9.89 -10.22 22.96
CA ALA A 372 -8.74 -9.82 23.75
C ALA A 372 -8.26 -8.43 23.31
N ALA A 373 -7.71 -7.64 24.25
CA ALA A 373 -7.17 -6.31 23.99
C ALA A 373 -5.94 -6.02 24.84
N GLU A 374 -5.36 -4.88 24.63
CA GLU A 374 -4.32 -4.31 25.48
C GLU A 374 -4.79 -4.19 26.94
N PRO A 375 -3.97 -4.51 27.95
CA PRO A 375 -2.55 -4.86 27.87
C PRO A 375 -2.24 -6.36 27.70
N ASP A 376 -3.25 -7.22 27.58
CA ASP A 376 -3.06 -8.67 27.51
C ASP A 376 -2.51 -9.11 26.15
N ILE A 377 -2.78 -8.33 25.09
CA ILE A 377 -2.19 -8.48 23.78
C ILE A 377 -1.78 -7.12 23.22
N VAL A 378 -0.60 -7.05 22.60
CA VAL A 378 -0.04 -5.85 22.00
C VAL A 378 0.57 -6.19 20.64
N ARG A 379 0.27 -5.38 19.61
CA ARG A 379 0.86 -5.51 18.26
C ARG A 379 0.73 -6.92 17.68
N PRO A 380 -0.47 -7.51 17.61
CA PRO A 380 -0.66 -8.84 17.01
C PRO A 380 -0.45 -8.74 15.49
N ILE A 381 0.54 -9.48 14.94
CA ILE A 381 0.86 -9.45 13.51
C ILE A 381 0.43 -10.71 12.77
N ALA A 382 0.43 -11.82 13.45
CA ALA A 382 0.03 -13.12 12.90
C ALA A 382 -0.55 -14.01 13.98
N PHE A 383 -1.47 -14.89 13.62
CA PHE A 383 -2.01 -15.88 14.53
C PHE A 383 -2.47 -17.14 13.79
N THR A 384 -2.54 -18.23 14.52
CA THR A 384 -3.08 -19.50 14.06
C THR A 384 -3.87 -20.19 15.18
N GLN A 385 -4.46 -21.34 14.87
CA GLN A 385 -5.19 -22.15 15.84
C GLN A 385 -4.57 -23.54 15.92
N ASP A 386 -4.58 -24.13 17.12
CA ASP A 386 -4.23 -25.53 17.32
C ASP A 386 -5.45 -26.46 17.16
N ASP A 387 -5.24 -27.77 17.36
CA ASP A 387 -6.27 -28.81 17.26
C ASP A 387 -7.36 -28.72 18.32
N ARG A 388 -7.20 -27.83 19.29
CA ARG A 388 -8.18 -27.51 20.34
C ARG A 388 -8.94 -26.22 20.07
N GLY A 389 -8.59 -25.49 18.99
CA GLY A 389 -9.15 -24.20 18.66
C GLY A 389 -8.58 -23.04 19.48
N ARG A 390 -7.53 -23.26 20.26
CA ARG A 390 -6.82 -22.18 20.98
C ARG A 390 -6.05 -21.31 19.99
N LEU A 391 -5.98 -20.01 20.29
CA LEU A 391 -5.22 -19.06 19.46
C LEU A 391 -3.75 -19.04 19.89
N TRP A 392 -2.87 -19.11 18.92
CA TRP A 392 -1.43 -18.88 19.04
C TRP A 392 -1.09 -17.61 18.30
N VAL A 393 -0.65 -16.58 19.02
CA VAL A 393 -0.55 -15.21 18.51
C VAL A 393 0.87 -14.72 18.63
N VAL A 394 1.34 -14.06 17.59
CA VAL A 394 2.63 -13.34 17.55
C VAL A 394 2.42 -11.88 17.97
N GLU A 395 3.14 -11.45 19.01
CA GLU A 395 3.35 -10.03 19.33
C GLU A 395 4.66 -9.54 18.72
N ALA A 396 4.56 -8.58 17.78
CA ALA A 396 5.70 -8.07 17.00
C ALA A 396 6.32 -6.81 17.62
N HIS A 397 7.00 -6.95 18.74
CA HIS A 397 7.63 -5.83 19.44
C HIS A 397 8.88 -5.28 18.74
N THR A 398 9.57 -6.08 17.93
CA THR A 398 10.76 -5.67 17.17
C THR A 398 10.44 -4.81 15.96
N TYR A 399 9.22 -4.92 15.39
CA TYR A 399 8.84 -4.12 14.24
C TYR A 399 8.86 -2.61 14.55
N PRO A 400 9.30 -1.71 13.65
CA PRO A 400 9.63 -1.93 12.24
C PRO A 400 11.11 -2.23 11.95
N VAL A 401 11.96 -2.27 12.95
CA VAL A 401 13.40 -2.47 12.78
C VAL A 401 13.84 -3.75 13.45
N ARG A 402 14.39 -4.68 12.65
CA ARG A 402 14.94 -5.93 13.20
C ARG A 402 16.03 -5.64 14.21
N ALA A 403 15.91 -6.20 15.41
CA ALA A 403 16.93 -6.06 16.44
C ALA A 403 18.23 -6.82 16.07
N PRO A 404 19.38 -6.47 16.66
CA PRO A 404 20.58 -7.29 16.58
C PRO A 404 20.30 -8.73 17.01
N GLU A 405 21.10 -9.68 16.51
CA GLU A 405 20.92 -11.10 16.82
C GLU A 405 20.99 -11.36 18.34
N GLY A 406 19.96 -12.06 18.87
CA GLY A 406 19.83 -12.32 20.31
C GLY A 406 19.24 -11.19 21.15
N GLU A 407 18.89 -10.04 20.53
CA GLU A 407 18.27 -8.89 21.21
C GLU A 407 16.79 -8.69 20.85
N GLY A 408 16.18 -9.62 20.12
CA GLY A 408 14.78 -9.60 19.77
C GLY A 408 13.89 -9.69 21.01
N ASN A 409 12.66 -9.16 20.90
CA ASN A 409 11.68 -9.17 22.00
C ASN A 409 10.26 -9.54 21.56
N ASP A 410 10.11 -10.10 20.36
CA ASP A 410 8.84 -10.65 19.92
C ASP A 410 8.45 -11.87 20.78
N ARG A 411 7.14 -12.07 20.94
CA ARG A 411 6.60 -13.12 21.79
C ARG A 411 5.56 -13.96 21.08
N ILE A 412 5.41 -15.21 21.52
CA ILE A 412 4.29 -16.08 21.15
C ILE A 412 3.41 -16.28 22.37
N LEU A 413 2.14 -15.94 22.22
CA LEU A 413 1.10 -16.11 23.23
C LEU A 413 0.14 -17.22 22.85
N ILE A 414 -0.41 -17.91 23.84
CA ILE A 414 -1.52 -18.86 23.69
C ILE A 414 -2.70 -18.29 24.45
N PHE A 415 -3.83 -18.14 23.75
CA PHE A 415 -5.10 -17.77 24.35
C PHE A 415 -6.13 -18.88 24.24
N GLU A 416 -6.95 -19.03 25.26
CA GLU A 416 -8.03 -20.01 25.32
C GLU A 416 -9.28 -19.34 25.93
N ASP A 417 -10.44 -19.59 25.36
CA ASP A 417 -11.75 -19.34 25.95
C ASP A 417 -12.13 -20.61 26.71
N THR A 418 -12.02 -20.57 28.03
CA THR A 418 -12.14 -21.78 28.87
C THR A 418 -13.57 -22.11 29.30
N ASP A 419 -14.48 -21.13 29.28
CA ASP A 419 -15.85 -21.28 29.71
C ASP A 419 -16.90 -21.13 28.59
N GLY A 420 -16.48 -20.69 27.40
CA GLY A 420 -17.32 -20.65 26.22
C GLY A 420 -18.16 -19.36 26.08
N ASP A 421 -17.80 -18.32 26.80
CA ASP A 421 -18.51 -17.03 26.72
C ASP A 421 -18.08 -16.15 25.53
N GLY A 422 -17.02 -16.56 24.83
CA GLY A 422 -16.49 -15.83 23.66
C GLY A 422 -15.30 -14.96 23.98
N THR A 423 -14.99 -14.76 25.25
CA THR A 423 -13.83 -14.01 25.74
C THR A 423 -12.63 -14.95 25.91
N LEU A 424 -11.44 -14.50 25.55
CA LEU A 424 -10.20 -15.25 25.74
C LEU A 424 -9.69 -15.02 27.17
N ASP A 425 -10.15 -15.83 28.12
CA ASP A 425 -9.95 -15.66 29.57
C ASP A 425 -8.67 -16.33 30.10
N SER A 426 -8.01 -17.17 29.30
CA SER A 426 -6.73 -17.79 29.63
C SER A 426 -5.64 -17.28 28.70
N ARG A 427 -4.53 -16.79 29.27
CA ARG A 427 -3.37 -16.27 28.54
C ARG A 427 -2.08 -16.93 29.04
N LYS A 428 -1.27 -17.42 28.13
CA LYS A 428 0.03 -18.02 28.44
C LYS A 428 1.10 -17.54 27.46
N VAL A 429 2.28 -17.20 27.95
CA VAL A 429 3.47 -16.97 27.13
C VAL A 429 4.09 -18.32 26.79
N PHE A 430 4.17 -18.65 25.51
CA PHE A 430 4.86 -19.83 25.01
C PHE A 430 6.37 -19.60 24.91
N MET A 431 6.76 -18.47 24.27
CA MET A 431 8.17 -18.13 24.06
C MET A 431 8.34 -16.63 23.91
N GLU A 432 9.50 -16.12 24.36
CA GLU A 432 9.94 -14.71 24.22
C GLU A 432 11.34 -14.65 23.59
N GLY A 433 11.79 -13.45 23.25
CA GLY A 433 13.12 -13.21 22.71
C GLY A 433 13.26 -13.53 21.23
N LEU A 434 12.15 -13.63 20.51
CA LEU A 434 12.12 -13.81 19.06
C LEU A 434 12.34 -12.45 18.35
N ASN A 435 12.63 -12.48 17.05
CA ASN A 435 13.07 -11.30 16.30
C ASN A 435 12.41 -11.24 14.92
N MET A 436 11.63 -10.19 14.67
CA MET A 436 10.96 -9.92 13.40
C MET A 436 10.06 -11.08 12.93
N VAL A 437 9.21 -11.59 13.82
CA VAL A 437 8.26 -12.66 13.49
C VAL A 437 7.06 -12.10 12.75
N SER A 438 6.73 -12.66 11.58
CA SER A 438 5.61 -12.24 10.73
C SER A 438 4.74 -13.39 10.22
N GLY A 439 5.13 -14.63 10.44
CA GLY A 439 4.37 -15.84 10.05
C GLY A 439 4.34 -16.88 11.14
N ILE A 440 3.21 -17.58 11.31
CA ILE A 440 3.01 -18.62 12.32
C ILE A 440 2.07 -19.71 11.83
N GLU A 441 2.41 -20.97 12.08
CA GLU A 441 1.50 -22.10 11.90
C GLU A 441 1.89 -23.25 12.83
N ILE A 442 0.94 -24.16 13.15
CA ILE A 442 1.13 -25.31 14.03
C ILE A 442 0.95 -26.60 13.23
N GLY A 443 1.81 -27.56 13.50
CA GLY A 443 1.70 -28.90 12.94
C GLY A 443 2.99 -29.70 13.13
N PHE A 444 2.89 -31.00 12.93
CA PHE A 444 4.01 -31.94 13.00
C PHE A 444 4.75 -31.88 14.35
N GLY A 445 3.97 -31.68 15.44
CA GLY A 445 4.52 -31.64 16.81
C GLY A 445 5.26 -30.36 17.16
N GLY A 446 5.13 -29.30 16.35
CA GLY A 446 5.85 -28.06 16.59
C GLY A 446 5.17 -26.82 16.03
N LEU A 447 5.81 -25.70 16.31
CA LEU A 447 5.46 -24.37 15.86
C LEU A 447 6.39 -23.96 14.70
N TRP A 448 5.82 -23.53 13.59
CA TRP A 448 6.50 -23.04 12.40
C TRP A 448 6.44 -21.51 12.39
N LEU A 449 7.60 -20.85 12.35
CA LEU A 449 7.69 -19.40 12.43
C LEU A 449 8.44 -18.81 11.24
N GLY A 450 7.88 -17.75 10.66
CA GLY A 450 8.57 -16.85 9.78
C GLY A 450 9.20 -15.72 10.58
N ALA A 451 10.52 -15.75 10.75
CA ALA A 451 11.30 -14.80 11.52
C ALA A 451 12.52 -14.38 10.69
N ALA A 452 12.29 -13.53 9.67
CA ALA A 452 13.35 -13.18 8.71
C ALA A 452 14.69 -12.82 9.41
N PRO A 453 15.84 -13.38 8.98
CA PRO A 453 16.05 -14.12 7.74
C PRO A 453 15.79 -15.63 7.80
N TYR A 454 15.01 -16.12 8.76
CA TYR A 454 14.86 -17.54 9.03
C TYR A 454 13.42 -18.04 8.89
N LEU A 455 13.27 -19.28 8.39
CA LEU A 455 12.13 -20.15 8.66
C LEU A 455 12.52 -21.07 9.82
N LEU A 456 11.81 -20.96 10.93
CA LEU A 456 12.10 -21.70 12.16
C LEU A 456 11.06 -22.79 12.42
N TYR A 457 11.50 -23.87 13.05
CA TYR A 457 10.65 -24.89 13.67
C TYR A 457 11.01 -25.04 15.15
N ILE A 458 9.99 -24.98 16.03
CA ILE A 458 10.16 -25.08 17.47
C ILE A 458 9.32 -26.28 17.96
N PRO A 459 9.91 -27.36 18.45
CA PRO A 459 9.17 -28.48 19.01
C PRO A 459 8.33 -28.06 20.22
N ILE A 460 7.11 -28.58 20.34
CA ILE A 460 6.16 -28.28 21.41
C ILE A 460 6.07 -29.48 22.37
N ASP A 461 6.23 -29.25 23.67
CA ASP A 461 5.77 -30.19 24.70
C ASP A 461 4.26 -29.99 24.89
N ALA A 462 3.46 -30.87 24.30
CA ALA A 462 2.01 -30.82 24.34
C ALA A 462 1.40 -30.98 25.74
N ALA A 463 2.16 -31.50 26.72
CA ALA A 463 1.68 -31.67 28.11
C ALA A 463 1.81 -30.37 28.90
N THR A 464 2.78 -29.53 28.57
CA THR A 464 3.08 -28.31 29.30
C THR A 464 2.87 -27.04 28.46
N ASP A 465 2.58 -27.14 27.15
CA ASP A 465 2.51 -26.03 26.20
C ASP A 465 3.75 -25.13 26.32
N THR A 466 4.94 -25.72 26.26
CA THR A 466 6.23 -25.03 26.31
C THR A 466 7.14 -25.56 25.20
N PRO A 467 8.19 -24.80 24.80
CA PRO A 467 9.18 -25.35 23.88
C PRO A 467 9.82 -26.66 24.41
N ALA A 468 9.83 -27.72 23.60
CA ALA A 468 10.48 -28.99 23.91
C ALA A 468 11.97 -29.05 23.51
N GLY A 469 12.50 -27.97 22.96
CA GLY A 469 13.89 -27.82 22.50
C GLY A 469 14.17 -26.44 21.93
N GLU A 470 15.41 -26.23 21.50
CA GLU A 470 15.81 -24.99 20.85
C GLU A 470 15.17 -24.82 19.46
N PRO A 471 14.91 -23.57 19.00
CA PRO A 471 14.48 -23.31 17.64
C PRO A 471 15.44 -23.88 16.60
N GLN A 472 14.89 -24.62 15.64
CA GLN A 472 15.63 -25.19 14.52
C GLN A 472 15.48 -24.28 13.29
N ILE A 473 16.60 -23.86 12.71
CA ILE A 473 16.59 -23.11 11.44
C ILE A 473 16.41 -24.11 10.30
N LEU A 474 15.26 -24.08 9.63
CA LEU A 474 14.97 -24.94 8.49
C LEU A 474 15.51 -24.34 7.19
N LEU A 475 15.33 -23.05 7.02
CA LEU A 475 15.79 -22.25 5.90
C LEU A 475 16.33 -20.91 6.41
N ASP A 476 17.30 -20.37 5.70
CA ASP A 476 17.82 -19.03 5.87
C ASP A 476 17.85 -18.25 4.55
N GLY A 477 18.30 -16.98 4.58
CA GLY A 477 18.43 -16.14 3.39
C GLY A 477 17.15 -15.42 2.99
N TRP A 478 16.15 -15.34 3.86
CA TRP A 478 14.98 -14.50 3.65
C TRP A 478 15.34 -13.02 3.83
N GLY A 479 15.03 -12.18 2.83
CA GLY A 479 15.22 -10.72 2.90
C GLY A 479 14.29 -10.06 3.91
N TYR A 480 14.72 -8.92 4.44
CA TYR A 480 13.95 -8.07 5.35
C TYR A 480 14.30 -6.58 5.15
N GLU A 481 14.68 -6.19 3.93
CA GLU A 481 14.96 -4.80 3.58
C GLU A 481 13.71 -3.94 3.75
N ASP A 482 12.56 -4.50 3.45
CA ASP A 482 11.26 -3.96 3.77
C ASP A 482 10.55 -4.85 4.80
N THR A 483 10.59 -4.42 6.07
CA THR A 483 10.18 -5.25 7.21
C THR A 483 8.67 -5.47 7.30
N HIS A 484 7.85 -4.69 6.62
CA HIS A 484 6.40 -4.86 6.65
C HIS A 484 5.88 -5.92 5.67
N GLU A 485 6.72 -6.55 4.87
CA GLU A 485 6.34 -7.54 3.86
C GLU A 485 7.19 -8.82 3.87
N THR A 486 7.85 -9.12 4.99
CA THR A 486 8.62 -10.35 5.19
C THR A 486 7.74 -11.59 5.15
N LEU A 487 8.34 -12.79 5.14
CA LEU A 487 7.63 -14.06 5.00
C LEU A 487 6.42 -14.18 5.96
N ASN A 488 5.23 -14.28 5.40
CA ASN A 488 3.96 -14.15 6.13
C ASN A 488 2.91 -15.15 5.65
N THR A 489 1.73 -15.12 6.27
CA THR A 489 0.53 -15.88 5.89
C THR A 489 0.80 -17.38 5.74
N PHE A 490 1.23 -18.00 6.83
CA PHE A 490 1.44 -19.45 6.84
C PHE A 490 0.12 -20.21 6.84
N LYS A 491 0.01 -21.22 5.96
CA LYS A 491 -1.20 -22.04 5.84
C LYS A 491 -0.89 -23.43 5.27
N TRP A 492 -1.47 -24.47 5.86
CA TRP A 492 -1.41 -25.81 5.31
C TRP A 492 -2.28 -25.93 4.06
N GLY A 493 -1.67 -26.25 2.93
CA GLY A 493 -2.36 -26.46 1.66
C GLY A 493 -3.09 -27.82 1.59
N PRO A 494 -3.95 -28.00 0.57
CA PRO A 494 -4.65 -29.26 0.34
C PRO A 494 -3.71 -30.44 0.11
N ASP A 495 -2.56 -30.18 -0.49
CA ASP A 495 -1.48 -31.14 -0.81
C ASP A 495 -0.52 -31.43 0.34
N GLY A 496 -0.78 -30.87 1.52
CA GLY A 496 0.01 -31.12 2.74
C GLY A 496 1.32 -30.35 2.86
N TRP A 497 1.54 -29.35 1.98
CA TRP A 497 2.65 -28.40 2.11
C TRP A 497 2.28 -27.21 2.98
N LEU A 498 3.26 -26.65 3.68
CA LEU A 498 3.15 -25.34 4.30
C LEU A 498 3.39 -24.26 3.24
N TYR A 499 2.40 -23.43 3.01
CA TYR A 499 2.47 -22.29 2.10
C TYR A 499 2.72 -20.99 2.85
N GLY A 500 3.33 -20.01 2.17
CA GLY A 500 3.50 -18.66 2.66
C GLY A 500 3.80 -17.67 1.55
N ASN A 501 3.82 -16.39 1.89
CA ASN A 501 4.06 -15.26 0.99
C ASN A 501 5.40 -14.59 1.28
N GLN A 502 5.93 -13.85 0.29
CA GLN A 502 7.10 -12.97 0.40
C GLN A 502 6.87 -11.72 -0.46
N GLY A 503 7.23 -10.55 0.05
CA GLY A 503 6.97 -9.27 -0.60
C GLY A 503 7.96 -8.86 -1.68
N VAL A 504 7.67 -7.75 -2.36
CA VAL A 504 8.38 -7.32 -3.58
C VAL A 504 9.72 -6.65 -3.31
N PHE A 505 9.88 -6.00 -2.14
CA PHE A 505 11.12 -5.31 -1.77
C PHE A 505 11.98 -6.08 -0.76
N THR A 506 11.68 -7.35 -0.54
CA THR A 506 12.43 -8.28 0.29
C THR A 506 13.21 -9.26 -0.57
N HIS A 507 14.43 -8.88 -0.97
CA HIS A 507 15.29 -9.67 -1.86
C HIS A 507 15.86 -10.87 -1.11
N SER A 508 15.41 -12.06 -1.46
CA SER A 508 15.74 -13.29 -0.75
C SER A 508 16.50 -14.27 -1.62
N ASN A 509 17.52 -14.92 -1.06
CA ASN A 509 18.22 -16.06 -1.64
C ASN A 509 18.14 -17.23 -0.67
N VAL A 510 17.03 -17.98 -0.73
CA VAL A 510 16.58 -18.92 0.30
C VAL A 510 17.20 -20.31 0.10
N GLY A 511 17.72 -20.86 1.18
CA GLY A 511 18.28 -22.21 1.17
C GLY A 511 18.39 -22.81 2.56
N LYS A 512 18.88 -24.05 2.64
CA LYS A 512 19.22 -24.68 3.92
C LYS A 512 20.43 -23.96 4.53
N PRO A 513 20.55 -23.91 5.86
CA PRO A 513 21.71 -23.31 6.51
C PRO A 513 23.03 -23.90 5.98
N GLY A 514 23.92 -23.01 5.54
CA GLY A 514 25.21 -23.39 4.98
C GLY A 514 25.20 -23.83 3.50
N ALA A 515 24.07 -23.79 2.82
CA ALA A 515 24.00 -24.03 1.37
C ALA A 515 24.79 -22.96 0.59
N ALA A 516 25.44 -23.37 -0.49
CA ALA A 516 26.11 -22.45 -1.40
C ALA A 516 25.07 -21.59 -2.19
N ASP A 517 25.50 -20.43 -2.71
CA ASP A 517 24.57 -19.49 -3.36
C ASP A 517 23.86 -20.09 -4.60
N ASP A 518 24.51 -21.00 -5.31
CA ASP A 518 23.98 -21.70 -6.48
C ASP A 518 23.03 -22.87 -6.14
N GLU A 519 22.97 -23.25 -4.86
CA GLU A 519 22.02 -24.23 -4.32
C GLU A 519 20.77 -23.56 -3.73
N ARG A 520 20.73 -22.23 -3.70
CA ARG A 520 19.66 -21.43 -3.14
C ARG A 520 18.65 -20.99 -4.20
N THR A 521 17.46 -20.61 -3.77
CA THR A 521 16.39 -20.19 -4.63
C THR A 521 16.07 -18.71 -4.41
N LEU A 522 16.14 -17.93 -5.50
CA LEU A 522 15.78 -16.52 -5.46
C LEU A 522 14.26 -16.34 -5.38
N ILE A 523 13.81 -15.48 -4.46
CA ILE A 523 12.43 -15.01 -4.36
C ILE A 523 12.39 -13.56 -3.93
N ASN A 524 11.61 -12.74 -4.65
CA ASN A 524 11.09 -11.46 -4.20
C ASN A 524 9.73 -11.24 -4.86
N ALA A 525 8.68 -11.05 -4.11
CA ALA A 525 7.29 -11.21 -4.48
C ALA A 525 6.94 -12.63 -4.95
N GLY A 526 6.01 -13.25 -4.25
CA GLY A 526 5.49 -14.54 -4.66
C GLY A 526 4.99 -15.40 -3.50
N VAL A 527 4.43 -16.52 -3.91
CA VAL A 527 3.98 -17.58 -3.02
C VAL A 527 5.02 -18.69 -3.02
N TRP A 528 5.43 -19.10 -1.85
CA TRP A 528 6.34 -20.23 -1.64
C TRP A 528 5.64 -21.35 -0.89
N ARG A 529 6.25 -22.56 -0.91
CA ARG A 529 5.81 -23.67 -0.07
C ARG A 529 6.98 -24.51 0.43
N TYR A 530 6.76 -25.17 1.59
CA TYR A 530 7.74 -26.04 2.23
C TYR A 530 7.08 -27.35 2.63
N HIS A 531 7.70 -28.49 2.26
CA HIS A 531 7.17 -29.81 2.63
C HIS A 531 7.66 -30.24 4.04
N PRO A 532 6.73 -30.53 4.97
CA PRO A 532 7.08 -30.67 6.39
C PRO A 532 7.92 -31.91 6.71
N THR A 533 7.83 -32.98 5.93
CA THR A 533 8.55 -34.25 6.19
C THR A 533 9.69 -34.50 5.22
N ARG A 534 9.60 -34.03 3.97
CA ARG A 534 10.69 -34.15 2.98
C ARG A 534 11.73 -33.04 3.11
N HIS A 535 11.39 -31.96 3.83
CA HIS A 535 12.24 -30.77 3.99
C HIS A 535 12.68 -30.16 2.64
N GLU A 536 11.72 -30.04 1.74
CA GLU A 536 11.83 -29.45 0.43
C GLU A 536 11.22 -28.05 0.40
N PHE A 537 11.92 -27.11 -0.21
CA PHE A 537 11.45 -25.73 -0.43
C PHE A 537 11.30 -25.45 -1.91
N GLU A 538 10.25 -24.77 -2.31
CA GLU A 538 10.10 -24.27 -3.67
C GLU A 538 9.24 -22.99 -3.74
N VAL A 539 9.49 -22.17 -4.75
CA VAL A 539 8.60 -21.06 -5.09
C VAL A 539 7.44 -21.64 -5.89
N PHE A 540 6.22 -21.47 -5.37
CA PHE A 540 5.00 -21.94 -6.02
C PHE A 540 4.63 -21.07 -7.21
N ALA A 541 4.70 -19.72 -7.04
CA ALA A 541 4.46 -18.75 -8.09
C ALA A 541 5.22 -17.46 -7.82
N HIS A 542 5.66 -16.77 -8.88
CA HIS A 542 6.43 -15.53 -8.81
C HIS A 542 5.58 -14.32 -9.17
N GLY A 543 5.91 -13.18 -8.60
CA GLY A 543 5.29 -11.89 -8.93
C GLY A 543 4.26 -11.46 -7.91
N THR A 544 3.47 -10.46 -8.26
CA THR A 544 2.58 -9.64 -7.46
C THR A 544 3.32 -8.45 -6.78
N SER A 545 2.81 -7.94 -5.66
CA SER A 545 3.43 -6.87 -4.89
C SER A 545 3.77 -7.36 -3.48
N ASN A 546 3.05 -6.85 -2.49
CA ASN A 546 3.15 -7.24 -1.09
C ASN A 546 1.97 -8.16 -0.75
N PRO A 547 2.07 -9.47 -1.02
CA PRO A 547 1.00 -10.38 -0.66
C PRO A 547 0.98 -10.57 0.87
N TRP A 548 -0.17 -10.30 1.46
CA TRP A 548 -0.44 -10.54 2.88
C TRP A 548 -1.81 -11.20 3.06
N GLY A 549 -2.05 -12.26 2.34
CA GLY A 549 -3.24 -13.08 2.40
C GLY A 549 -3.13 -14.21 1.39
N LEU A 550 -3.38 -15.43 1.84
CA LEU A 550 -3.44 -16.63 1.01
C LEU A 550 -4.51 -17.55 1.55
N ASP A 551 -5.42 -17.98 0.69
CA ASP A 551 -6.42 -18.99 1.04
C ASP A 551 -6.77 -19.89 -0.12
N PHE A 552 -7.44 -21.00 0.18
CA PHE A 552 -7.87 -22.00 -0.76
C PHE A 552 -9.40 -22.08 -0.80
N ASN A 553 -9.96 -22.06 -2.00
CA ASN A 553 -11.41 -22.28 -2.14
C ASN A 553 -11.78 -23.76 -1.96
N ASP A 554 -13.09 -24.08 -2.02
CA ASP A 554 -13.62 -25.46 -1.82
C ASP A 554 -13.05 -26.50 -2.84
N TYR A 555 -12.45 -26.02 -3.94
CA TYR A 555 -11.79 -26.87 -4.96
C TYR A 555 -10.27 -26.96 -4.73
N GLY A 556 -9.75 -26.36 -3.68
CA GLY A 556 -8.32 -26.33 -3.35
C GLY A 556 -7.48 -25.40 -4.22
N HIS A 557 -8.07 -24.53 -5.01
CA HIS A 557 -7.34 -23.52 -5.76
C HIS A 557 -6.88 -22.40 -4.84
N ALA A 558 -5.64 -21.97 -5.00
CA ALA A 558 -5.03 -20.93 -4.18
C ALA A 558 -5.35 -19.52 -4.68
N PHE A 559 -5.61 -18.59 -3.75
CA PHE A 559 -5.83 -17.16 -4.04
C PHE A 559 -4.99 -16.32 -3.11
N ALA A 560 -4.41 -15.26 -3.64
CA ALA A 560 -3.63 -14.30 -2.85
C ALA A 560 -4.20 -12.89 -2.97
N THR A 561 -4.27 -12.19 -1.83
CA THR A 561 -4.56 -10.76 -1.75
C THR A 561 -3.25 -9.98 -1.67
N VAL A 562 -3.23 -8.80 -2.28
CA VAL A 562 -2.02 -7.97 -2.40
C VAL A 562 -2.31 -6.48 -2.20
N CYS A 563 -1.25 -5.69 -1.97
CA CYS A 563 -1.33 -4.25 -1.80
C CYS A 563 -0.86 -3.50 -3.06
N VAL A 564 -1.28 -2.23 -3.23
CA VAL A 564 -0.79 -1.22 -4.19
C VAL A 564 -1.15 -1.47 -5.66
N ILE A 565 -1.22 -2.71 -6.10
CA ILE A 565 -1.70 -3.11 -7.44
C ILE A 565 -3.08 -3.77 -7.31
N PRO A 566 -3.80 -4.04 -8.41
CA PRO A 566 -5.09 -4.76 -8.31
C PRO A 566 -4.98 -5.98 -7.42
N HIS A 567 -5.89 -6.12 -6.49
CA HIS A 567 -5.72 -6.71 -5.18
C HIS A 567 -5.86 -8.24 -5.10
N LEU A 568 -6.31 -8.95 -6.15
CA LEU A 568 -6.67 -10.37 -6.07
C LEU A 568 -6.13 -11.20 -7.24
N PHE A 569 -5.48 -12.32 -6.91
CA PHE A 569 -4.88 -13.23 -7.88
C PHE A 569 -5.28 -14.68 -7.62
N HIS A 570 -5.60 -15.44 -8.67
CA HIS A 570 -5.67 -16.90 -8.65
C HIS A 570 -4.25 -17.44 -8.83
N MET A 571 -3.68 -18.04 -7.80
CA MET A 571 -2.29 -18.50 -7.78
C MET A 571 -2.15 -19.88 -8.40
N ILE A 572 -1.41 -19.97 -9.50
CA ILE A 572 -1.19 -21.18 -10.30
C ILE A 572 0.28 -21.58 -10.14
N GLN A 573 0.56 -22.85 -9.90
CA GLN A 573 1.93 -23.33 -9.76
C GLN A 573 2.76 -23.06 -11.02
N GLY A 574 3.92 -22.38 -10.86
CA GLY A 574 4.82 -22.01 -11.94
C GLY A 574 4.42 -20.72 -12.70
N ALA A 575 3.33 -20.07 -12.30
CA ALA A 575 2.90 -18.81 -12.92
C ALA A 575 3.81 -17.63 -12.56
N ARG A 576 3.78 -16.62 -13.42
CA ARG A 576 4.45 -15.33 -13.24
C ARG A 576 3.41 -14.24 -13.38
N TYR A 577 3.27 -13.44 -12.32
CA TYR A 577 2.22 -12.44 -12.18
C TYR A 577 2.76 -11.04 -12.32
N HIS A 578 1.88 -10.12 -12.73
CA HIS A 578 2.13 -8.70 -12.75
C HIS A 578 2.79 -8.23 -11.45
N ARG A 579 3.87 -7.46 -11.58
CA ARG A 579 4.69 -7.00 -10.45
C ARG A 579 4.46 -5.52 -10.19
N GLN A 580 4.50 -5.14 -8.91
CA GLN A 580 4.53 -3.74 -8.52
C GLN A 580 5.83 -3.06 -8.98
N ALA A 581 6.95 -3.74 -8.85
CA ALA A 581 8.25 -3.19 -9.17
C ALA A 581 9.24 -4.29 -9.56
N GLY A 582 10.34 -3.89 -10.24
CA GLY A 582 11.41 -4.78 -10.68
C GLY A 582 10.97 -5.75 -11.78
N GLU A 583 11.85 -6.67 -12.11
CA GLU A 583 11.65 -7.67 -13.16
C GLU A 583 11.63 -9.08 -12.57
N HIS A 584 11.09 -10.03 -13.32
CA HIS A 584 11.20 -11.44 -12.97
C HIS A 584 12.64 -11.94 -13.05
N PHE A 585 13.03 -12.87 -12.20
CA PHE A 585 14.36 -13.49 -12.26
C PHE A 585 14.62 -14.22 -13.59
N ASN A 586 13.56 -14.71 -14.23
CA ASN A 586 13.68 -15.22 -15.61
C ASN A 586 13.51 -14.04 -16.58
N PRO A 587 14.57 -13.60 -17.28
CA PRO A 587 14.52 -12.44 -18.18
C PRO A 587 13.68 -12.68 -19.44
N TYR A 588 13.22 -13.91 -19.64
CA TYR A 588 12.44 -14.32 -20.81
C TYR A 588 10.95 -14.49 -20.49
N THR A 589 10.47 -13.92 -19.40
CA THR A 589 9.05 -13.94 -19.04
C THR A 589 8.20 -13.24 -20.09
N TYR A 590 8.60 -12.07 -20.56
CA TYR A 590 8.05 -11.21 -21.63
C TYR A 590 6.65 -10.69 -21.43
N ASP A 591 5.78 -11.37 -20.72
CA ASP A 591 4.46 -10.89 -20.28
C ASP A 591 3.99 -11.64 -19.03
N ASP A 592 3.08 -11.04 -18.28
CA ASP A 592 2.64 -11.45 -16.95
C ASP A 592 1.14 -11.75 -16.91
N ILE A 593 0.76 -12.75 -16.11
CA ILE A 593 -0.63 -13.01 -15.76
C ILE A 593 -1.16 -11.87 -14.87
N LYS A 594 -2.33 -11.35 -15.22
CA LYS A 594 -2.94 -10.19 -14.55
C LYS A 594 -3.85 -10.62 -13.38
N THR A 595 -4.31 -9.64 -12.61
CA THR A 595 -5.34 -9.82 -11.59
C THR A 595 -6.59 -10.49 -12.15
N ILE A 596 -7.32 -11.19 -11.28
CA ILE A 596 -8.66 -11.70 -11.59
C ILE A 596 -9.78 -10.72 -11.23
N ALA A 597 -9.47 -9.66 -10.48
CA ALA A 597 -10.44 -8.64 -10.10
C ALA A 597 -10.79 -7.75 -11.31
N ASP A 598 -12.09 -7.53 -11.54
CA ASP A 598 -12.61 -6.64 -12.59
C ASP A 598 -12.75 -5.18 -12.10
N HIS A 599 -12.30 -4.90 -10.88
CA HIS A 599 -12.37 -3.61 -10.18
C HIS A 599 -11.16 -3.41 -9.26
N VAL A 600 -11.10 -2.23 -8.63
CA VAL A 600 -10.23 -1.91 -7.50
C VAL A 600 -11.03 -1.24 -6.40
N HIS A 601 -10.58 -1.32 -5.15
CA HIS A 601 -11.27 -0.76 -3.99
C HIS A 601 -10.84 0.68 -3.66
N TRP A 602 -10.28 1.39 -4.62
CA TRP A 602 -9.81 2.79 -4.48
C TRP A 602 -10.08 3.58 -5.73
N LEU A 603 -9.88 4.88 -5.67
CA LEU A 603 -9.89 5.76 -6.85
C LEU A 603 -8.46 6.02 -7.33
N GLY A 604 -8.35 6.39 -8.62
CA GLY A 604 -7.08 6.68 -9.27
C GLY A 604 -6.57 5.55 -10.16
N ASP A 605 -5.33 5.65 -10.61
CA ASP A 605 -4.73 4.68 -11.51
C ASP A 605 -4.49 3.33 -10.79
N GLN A 606 -4.47 2.27 -11.56
CA GLN A 606 -4.19 0.90 -11.11
C GLN A 606 -2.68 0.56 -11.20
N GLY A 607 -1.86 1.52 -11.58
CA GLY A 607 -0.42 1.36 -11.67
C GLY A 607 0.26 1.37 -10.28
N PRO A 608 1.48 0.85 -10.19
CA PRO A 608 2.26 0.91 -8.96
C PRO A 608 2.54 2.37 -8.59
N HIS A 609 2.27 2.74 -7.35
CA HIS A 609 2.44 4.09 -6.80
C HIS A 609 1.57 5.19 -7.45
N ALA A 610 0.60 4.84 -8.27
CA ALA A 610 -0.36 5.80 -8.80
C ALA A 610 -1.50 6.01 -7.80
N GLY A 611 -1.82 7.26 -7.55
CA GLY A 611 -2.84 7.86 -6.71
C GLY A 611 -3.96 6.99 -6.16
N ASN A 612 -3.65 6.18 -5.16
CA ASN A 612 -4.58 5.24 -4.57
C ASN A 612 -5.44 5.93 -3.52
N PHE A 613 -6.39 6.74 -3.95
CA PHE A 613 -7.27 7.47 -3.04
C PHE A 613 -8.28 6.55 -2.36
N ARG A 614 -8.39 6.67 -1.06
CA ARG A 614 -9.45 6.01 -0.30
C ARG A 614 -10.83 6.49 -0.76
N SER A 615 -11.75 5.55 -0.97
CA SER A 615 -13.14 5.83 -1.34
C SER A 615 -14.08 4.76 -0.78
N ALA A 616 -15.00 5.15 0.10
CA ALA A 616 -16.02 4.24 0.60
C ALA A 616 -16.90 3.71 -0.54
N ALA A 617 -17.17 4.53 -1.56
CA ALA A 617 -17.97 4.14 -2.73
C ALA A 617 -17.28 3.05 -3.56
N ALA A 618 -15.94 3.04 -3.61
CA ALA A 618 -15.15 2.00 -4.29
C ALA A 618 -14.85 0.79 -3.41
N GLY A 619 -15.04 0.86 -2.09
CA GLY A 619 -14.75 -0.23 -1.15
C GLY A 619 -13.55 -0.01 -0.24
N GLY A 620 -12.93 1.18 -0.21
CA GLY A 620 -11.90 1.49 0.77
C GLY A 620 -10.62 2.08 0.22
N GLY A 621 -9.50 1.36 0.33
CA GLY A 621 -8.16 1.77 -0.06
C GLY A 621 -7.38 0.64 -0.72
N HIS A 622 -6.10 0.83 -0.94
CA HIS A 622 -5.24 -0.05 -1.76
C HIS A 622 -4.51 -1.16 -1.00
N ALA A 623 -4.57 -1.19 0.33
CA ALA A 623 -3.82 -2.18 1.11
C ALA A 623 -4.73 -3.30 1.61
N HIS A 624 -4.67 -4.44 0.91
CA HIS A 624 -5.45 -5.63 1.26
C HIS A 624 -4.59 -6.62 2.02
N ALA A 625 -5.06 -7.04 3.20
CA ALA A 625 -4.40 -8.02 4.05
C ALA A 625 -5.38 -9.11 4.49
N GLY A 626 -4.85 -10.32 4.68
CA GLY A 626 -5.67 -11.50 4.96
C GLY A 626 -6.49 -11.93 3.75
N ALA A 627 -6.79 -13.20 3.70
CA ALA A 627 -7.68 -13.81 2.71
C ALA A 627 -8.46 -14.93 3.39
N MET A 628 -9.75 -14.99 3.14
CA MET A 628 -10.61 -16.05 3.68
C MET A 628 -11.75 -16.35 2.73
N PHE A 629 -11.80 -17.58 2.20
CA PHE A 629 -13.06 -18.16 1.77
C PHE A 629 -13.78 -18.66 3.02
N TYR A 630 -14.97 -18.11 3.30
CA TYR A 630 -15.71 -18.61 4.46
C TYR A 630 -16.26 -20.00 4.17
N LEU A 631 -15.50 -21.02 4.50
CA LEU A 631 -15.86 -22.42 4.39
C LEU A 631 -16.28 -22.98 5.77
N GLY A 632 -17.01 -22.18 6.54
CA GLY A 632 -17.58 -22.51 7.84
C GLY A 632 -19.05 -22.99 7.76
N ASN A 633 -19.84 -22.54 8.71
CA ASN A 633 -21.22 -22.96 8.88
C ASN A 633 -22.15 -22.44 7.78
N LYS A 634 -22.96 -23.31 7.17
CA LYS A 634 -23.92 -22.91 6.12
C LYS A 634 -24.99 -21.91 6.59
N HIS A 635 -25.32 -21.90 7.88
CA HIS A 635 -26.33 -20.98 8.40
C HIS A 635 -25.91 -19.50 8.38
N TRP A 636 -24.61 -19.20 8.15
CA TRP A 636 -24.15 -17.84 7.88
C TRP A 636 -24.69 -17.29 6.56
N GLY A 637 -25.12 -18.15 5.65
CA GLY A 637 -25.74 -17.75 4.38
C GLY A 637 -24.78 -17.08 3.40
N LEU A 638 -23.47 -17.12 3.66
CA LEU A 638 -22.46 -16.55 2.80
C LEU A 638 -22.18 -17.44 1.58
N ASP A 639 -21.88 -16.81 0.44
CA ASP A 639 -21.45 -17.53 -0.76
C ASP A 639 -20.07 -18.16 -0.53
N ARG A 640 -19.96 -19.47 -0.73
CA ARG A 640 -18.67 -20.19 -0.59
C ARG A 640 -17.63 -19.80 -1.66
N ASN A 641 -18.06 -19.11 -2.72
CA ASN A 641 -17.16 -18.53 -3.71
C ASN A 641 -16.76 -17.08 -3.39
N ALA A 642 -17.27 -16.51 -2.30
CA ALA A 642 -16.85 -15.18 -1.84
C ALA A 642 -15.56 -15.29 -1.06
N ILE A 643 -14.60 -14.42 -1.42
CA ILE A 643 -13.36 -14.21 -0.67
C ILE A 643 -13.46 -12.91 0.13
N PHE A 644 -13.14 -13.00 1.40
CA PHE A 644 -13.08 -11.87 2.32
C PHE A 644 -11.64 -11.44 2.51
N MET A 645 -11.41 -10.12 2.55
CA MET A 645 -10.10 -9.52 2.75
C MET A 645 -10.22 -8.26 3.57
N ASN A 646 -9.26 -8.02 4.46
CA ASN A 646 -9.19 -6.78 5.21
C ASN A 646 -8.60 -5.68 4.33
N ASN A 647 -9.18 -4.50 4.38
CA ASN A 647 -8.68 -3.31 3.72
C ASN A 647 -8.14 -2.35 4.77
N ILE A 648 -6.83 -2.36 4.98
CA ILE A 648 -6.15 -1.58 6.03
C ILE A 648 -6.38 -0.07 5.82
N ASN A 649 -6.25 0.41 4.57
CA ASN A 649 -6.50 1.82 4.26
C ASN A 649 -7.99 2.17 4.17
N GLY A 650 -8.86 1.18 4.08
CA GLY A 650 -10.31 1.34 4.00
C GLY A 650 -11.04 1.09 5.31
N PHE A 651 -10.34 0.58 6.33
CA PHE A 651 -10.91 0.28 7.67
C PHE A 651 -12.12 -0.63 7.61
N ARG A 652 -12.07 -1.69 6.77
CA ARG A 652 -13.21 -2.56 6.50
C ARG A 652 -12.80 -3.95 6.03
N VAL A 653 -13.77 -4.84 6.00
CA VAL A 653 -13.67 -6.14 5.35
C VAL A 653 -14.37 -6.08 4.00
N ASN A 654 -13.61 -6.11 2.92
CA ASN A 654 -14.16 -6.26 1.59
C ASN A 654 -14.55 -7.72 1.33
N MET A 655 -15.51 -7.91 0.44
CA MET A 655 -15.95 -9.22 -0.04
C MET A 655 -16.02 -9.19 -1.57
N ASP A 656 -15.24 -10.04 -2.22
CA ASP A 656 -15.32 -10.26 -3.65
C ASP A 656 -15.93 -11.62 -3.98
N VAL A 657 -16.78 -11.67 -4.99
CA VAL A 657 -17.38 -12.93 -5.46
C VAL A 657 -16.58 -13.47 -6.63
N THR A 658 -15.95 -14.62 -6.43
CA THR A 658 -15.21 -15.31 -7.50
C THR A 658 -16.12 -16.15 -8.37
N LYS A 659 -15.85 -16.16 -9.67
CA LYS A 659 -16.61 -16.95 -10.66
C LYS A 659 -15.64 -17.59 -11.63
N ARG A 660 -15.91 -18.85 -11.98
CA ARG A 660 -15.14 -19.56 -13.02
C ARG A 660 -15.21 -18.81 -14.35
N ALA A 661 -14.05 -18.62 -14.97
CA ALA A 661 -13.89 -18.01 -16.29
C ALA A 661 -12.75 -18.71 -17.04
N GLY A 662 -13.09 -19.43 -18.11
CA GLY A 662 -12.10 -20.23 -18.84
C GLY A 662 -11.34 -21.21 -17.94
N SER A 663 -10.02 -21.13 -17.96
CA SER A 663 -9.15 -21.96 -17.11
C SER A 663 -9.02 -21.46 -15.66
N GLY A 664 -9.38 -20.19 -15.40
CA GLY A 664 -9.23 -19.53 -14.11
C GLY A 664 -10.52 -18.95 -13.54
N TYR A 665 -10.42 -17.74 -13.02
CA TYR A 665 -11.50 -17.03 -12.34
C TYR A 665 -11.55 -15.55 -12.74
N THR A 666 -12.73 -14.94 -12.55
CA THR A 666 -12.92 -13.50 -12.41
C THR A 666 -13.46 -13.24 -11.01
N ALA A 667 -13.22 -12.04 -10.47
CA ALA A 667 -13.74 -11.61 -9.19
C ALA A 667 -14.38 -10.23 -9.34
N SER A 668 -15.60 -10.09 -8.83
CA SER A 668 -16.35 -8.84 -8.84
C SER A 668 -16.63 -8.39 -7.41
N HIS A 669 -16.62 -7.08 -7.18
CA HIS A 669 -16.90 -6.49 -5.87
C HIS A 669 -18.29 -6.88 -5.40
N GLY A 670 -18.34 -7.44 -4.20
CA GLY A 670 -19.56 -7.71 -3.46
C GLY A 670 -19.93 -6.54 -2.52
N LYS A 671 -20.82 -6.80 -1.59
CA LYS A 671 -21.10 -5.86 -0.51
C LYS A 671 -20.00 -6.00 0.54
N ASP A 672 -19.41 -4.88 1.00
CA ASP A 672 -18.50 -4.88 2.13
C ASP A 672 -19.14 -5.55 3.33
N PHE A 673 -18.39 -6.41 3.99
CA PHE A 673 -18.94 -7.26 5.05
C PHE A 673 -19.00 -6.53 6.40
N ILE A 674 -17.92 -5.85 6.78
CA ILE A 674 -17.83 -5.08 8.02
C ILE A 674 -17.13 -3.75 7.70
N ASN A 675 -17.63 -2.65 8.28
CA ASN A 675 -16.94 -1.37 8.32
C ASN A 675 -16.55 -1.07 9.78
N ALA A 676 -15.27 -0.89 10.05
CA ALA A 676 -14.78 -0.62 11.40
C ALA A 676 -15.16 0.77 11.91
N ASN A 677 -15.42 1.74 11.04
CA ASN A 677 -15.71 3.14 11.39
C ASN A 677 -14.64 3.81 12.28
N ASP A 678 -13.46 3.21 12.38
CA ASP A 678 -12.34 3.65 13.20
C ASP A 678 -11.08 3.75 12.36
N PHE A 679 -10.47 4.93 12.30
CA PHE A 679 -9.31 5.24 11.45
C PHE A 679 -8.02 4.53 11.88
N TRP A 680 -7.91 4.06 13.13
CA TRP A 680 -6.76 3.30 13.61
C TRP A 680 -6.90 1.80 13.43
N SER A 681 -8.07 1.31 13.03
CA SER A 681 -8.32 -0.10 12.79
C SER A 681 -7.49 -0.62 11.60
N GLN A 682 -6.75 -1.70 11.82
CA GLN A 682 -5.89 -2.35 10.83
C GLN A 682 -5.98 -3.86 10.97
N TRP A 683 -7.13 -4.40 10.55
CA TRP A 683 -7.34 -5.84 10.56
C TRP A 683 -6.43 -6.53 9.55
N ILE A 684 -5.84 -7.67 9.92
CA ILE A 684 -4.82 -8.33 9.11
C ILE A 684 -5.23 -9.73 8.66
N ASN A 685 -5.43 -10.69 9.55
CA ASN A 685 -5.74 -12.07 9.16
C ASN A 685 -7.02 -12.59 9.81
N PHE A 686 -7.58 -13.64 9.20
CA PHE A 686 -8.77 -14.35 9.66
C PHE A 686 -8.47 -15.80 10.01
N ARG A 687 -9.22 -16.37 10.98
CA ARG A 687 -9.26 -17.82 11.25
C ARG A 687 -10.68 -18.26 11.60
N ILE A 688 -11.20 -19.24 10.86
CA ILE A 688 -12.48 -19.90 11.17
C ILE A 688 -12.27 -20.80 12.37
N THR A 689 -13.15 -20.67 13.38
CA THR A 689 -13.06 -21.43 14.64
C THR A 689 -13.80 -22.78 14.54
N PRO A 690 -13.65 -23.68 15.53
CA PRO A 690 -14.47 -24.89 15.62
C PRO A 690 -15.98 -24.62 15.64
N THR A 691 -16.42 -23.49 16.19
CA THR A 691 -17.83 -23.08 16.21
C THR A 691 -18.33 -22.53 14.88
N GLY A 692 -17.43 -22.23 13.93
CA GLY A 692 -17.71 -21.55 12.69
C GLY A 692 -17.68 -20.01 12.78
N SER A 693 -17.51 -19.44 13.97
CA SER A 693 -17.17 -18.01 14.14
C SER A 693 -15.78 -17.72 13.55
N VAL A 694 -15.44 -16.43 13.42
CA VAL A 694 -14.17 -16.03 12.84
C VAL A 694 -13.43 -15.13 13.82
N PHE A 695 -12.19 -15.47 14.14
CA PHE A 695 -11.28 -14.53 14.78
C PHE A 695 -10.58 -13.67 13.73
N VAL A 696 -10.39 -12.39 14.08
CA VAL A 696 -9.58 -11.44 13.34
C VAL A 696 -8.74 -10.62 14.31
N HIS A 697 -7.47 -10.41 14.00
CA HIS A 697 -6.63 -9.54 14.82
C HIS A 697 -6.49 -8.16 14.17
N ASP A 698 -6.45 -7.15 15.03
CA ASP A 698 -6.28 -5.74 14.71
C ASP A 698 -4.93 -5.25 15.26
N TRP A 699 -4.05 -4.83 14.37
CA TRP A 699 -2.78 -4.19 14.74
C TRP A 699 -3.01 -2.90 15.52
N TYR A 700 -4.06 -2.18 15.20
CA TYR A 700 -4.55 -0.95 15.81
C TYR A 700 -3.48 0.10 16.06
N ASP A 701 -3.14 0.84 15.05
CA ASP A 701 -2.11 1.89 15.11
C ASP A 701 -2.60 3.14 14.36
N LYS A 702 -2.27 4.32 14.88
CA LYS A 702 -2.51 5.60 14.20
C LYS A 702 -1.73 5.71 12.89
N ASN A 703 -0.60 5.01 12.76
CA ASN A 703 0.20 4.93 11.55
C ASN A 703 -0.08 3.64 10.80
N GLN A 704 -0.59 3.77 9.59
CA GLN A 704 -0.89 2.62 8.75
C GLN A 704 0.39 2.06 8.14
N CYS A 705 0.81 0.91 8.65
CA CYS A 705 1.92 0.03 8.26
C CYS A 705 3.27 0.72 7.98
N HIS A 706 3.66 1.18 7.07
CA HIS A 706 4.81 1.51 6.27
C HIS A 706 5.67 2.71 6.77
N SER A 707 6.34 2.62 7.91
CA SER A 707 7.39 3.57 8.28
C SER A 707 8.58 2.87 8.93
N PRO A 708 9.82 3.10 8.46
CA PRO A 708 11.02 2.59 9.12
C PRO A 708 11.33 3.35 10.43
N ASN A 709 10.64 4.46 10.72
CA ASN A 709 10.81 5.19 11.96
C ASN A 709 10.01 4.51 13.09
N PRO A 710 10.67 3.92 14.11
CA PRO A 710 9.98 3.24 15.19
C PRO A 710 9.16 4.17 16.09
N ASP A 711 9.39 5.49 16.05
CA ASP A 711 8.75 6.46 16.94
C ASP A 711 7.35 6.87 16.48
N VAL A 712 6.98 6.59 15.21
CA VAL A 712 5.64 6.91 14.70
C VAL A 712 4.62 5.82 15.01
N HIS A 713 5.07 4.61 15.35
CA HIS A 713 4.21 3.49 15.67
C HIS A 713 3.83 3.47 17.15
N ASP A 714 2.54 3.20 17.42
CA ASP A 714 2.11 2.87 18.78
C ASP A 714 2.59 1.47 19.14
N LYS A 715 3.24 1.33 20.29
CA LYS A 715 3.78 0.05 20.77
C LYS A 715 3.00 -0.53 21.94
N THR A 716 1.82 0.01 22.21
CA THR A 716 1.04 -0.33 23.40
C THR A 716 -0.35 -0.88 23.08
N LEU A 717 -0.78 -0.84 21.83
CA LEU A 717 -2.11 -1.23 21.37
C LEU A 717 -2.10 -2.54 20.59
N GLY A 718 -3.26 -3.19 20.53
CA GLY A 718 -3.48 -4.40 19.76
C GLY A 718 -4.70 -5.18 20.26
N ARG A 719 -5.44 -5.81 19.34
CA ARG A 719 -6.74 -6.43 19.67
C ARG A 719 -6.99 -7.69 18.87
N ILE A 720 -7.87 -8.52 19.41
CA ILE A 720 -8.48 -9.65 18.68
C ILE A 720 -9.99 -9.49 18.81
N PHE A 721 -10.66 -9.46 17.68
CA PHE A 721 -12.11 -9.48 17.60
C PHE A 721 -12.62 -10.85 17.17
N LYS A 722 -13.85 -11.17 17.57
CA LYS A 722 -14.55 -12.39 17.16
C LYS A 722 -15.85 -12.00 16.46
N ILE A 723 -15.99 -12.48 15.22
CA ILE A 723 -17.20 -12.33 14.42
C ILE A 723 -18.04 -13.57 14.63
N THR A 724 -19.28 -13.42 15.07
CA THR A 724 -20.23 -14.50 15.35
C THR A 724 -21.55 -14.26 14.62
N HIS A 725 -22.30 -15.33 14.40
CA HIS A 725 -23.67 -15.27 13.94
C HIS A 725 -24.61 -15.75 15.06
N GLU A 726 -25.80 -15.17 15.18
CA GLU A 726 -26.79 -15.48 16.22
C GLU A 726 -27.13 -16.98 16.38
N LYS A 727 -26.87 -17.80 15.35
CA LYS A 727 -27.11 -19.24 15.33
C LYS A 727 -25.89 -20.07 15.67
N ASP A 728 -24.73 -19.46 15.88
CA ASP A 728 -23.52 -20.18 16.24
C ASP A 728 -23.69 -20.79 17.65
N GLN A 729 -23.14 -21.99 17.82
CA GLN A 729 -23.20 -22.70 19.08
C GLN A 729 -21.77 -23.04 19.51
N TRP A 730 -21.47 -22.75 20.75
CA TRP A 730 -20.20 -23.12 21.33
C TRP A 730 -19.95 -24.64 21.29
N VAL A 731 -18.73 -25.02 20.94
CA VAL A 731 -18.26 -26.42 20.95
C VAL A 731 -16.84 -26.48 21.53
N THR A 732 -16.60 -27.47 22.36
CA THR A 732 -15.26 -27.84 22.81
C THR A 732 -14.75 -28.95 21.91
N VAL A 733 -13.53 -28.81 21.42
CA VAL A 733 -12.89 -29.74 20.47
C VAL A 733 -11.47 -30.09 20.92
N ASP A 734 -11.05 -31.31 20.63
CA ASP A 734 -9.65 -31.73 20.67
C ASP A 734 -9.46 -32.80 19.57
N LEU A 735 -9.07 -32.35 18.39
CA LEU A 735 -8.92 -33.21 17.21
C LEU A 735 -7.73 -34.18 17.37
N SER A 736 -6.74 -33.83 18.16
CA SER A 736 -5.55 -34.67 18.40
C SER A 736 -5.93 -36.00 19.06
N LYS A 737 -7.02 -36.06 19.85
CA LYS A 737 -7.53 -37.24 20.54
C LYS A 737 -8.51 -38.07 19.71
N GLN A 738 -8.91 -37.58 18.55
CA GLN A 738 -9.81 -38.32 17.68
C GLN A 738 -9.15 -39.52 17.03
N SER A 739 -9.92 -40.59 16.83
CA SER A 739 -9.47 -41.77 16.09
C SER A 739 -9.31 -41.45 14.60
N ASP A 740 -8.50 -42.21 13.89
CA ASP A 740 -8.32 -42.09 12.44
C ASP A 740 -9.64 -42.09 11.67
N ARG A 741 -10.58 -42.91 12.10
CA ARG A 741 -11.92 -42.97 11.51
C ARG A 741 -12.65 -41.63 11.65
N GLN A 742 -12.61 -40.99 12.82
CA GLN A 742 -13.24 -39.68 13.03
C GLN A 742 -12.56 -38.61 12.20
N LEU A 743 -11.24 -38.65 12.06
CA LEU A 743 -10.50 -37.72 11.21
C LEU A 743 -10.86 -37.87 9.71
N VAL A 744 -11.13 -39.11 9.25
CA VAL A 744 -11.67 -39.37 7.90
C VAL A 744 -13.09 -38.84 7.79
N GLU A 745 -13.96 -39.06 8.76
CA GLU A 745 -15.33 -38.54 8.78
C GLU A 745 -15.36 -37.00 8.74
N ASN A 746 -14.38 -36.34 9.36
CA ASN A 746 -14.24 -34.89 9.35
C ASN A 746 -13.97 -34.32 7.94
N GLN A 747 -13.52 -35.11 6.96
CA GLN A 747 -13.41 -34.66 5.58
C GLN A 747 -14.78 -34.32 4.94
N LEU A 748 -15.87 -34.74 5.56
CA LEU A 748 -17.24 -34.40 5.20
C LEU A 748 -17.79 -33.19 5.95
N ASN A 749 -17.06 -32.63 6.91
CA ASN A 749 -17.54 -31.51 7.72
C ASN A 749 -17.78 -30.28 6.85
N GLU A 750 -18.78 -29.49 7.21
CA GLU A 750 -19.05 -28.20 6.53
C GLU A 750 -17.98 -27.17 6.86
N ASN A 751 -17.51 -27.17 8.10
CA ASN A 751 -16.53 -26.25 8.64
C ASN A 751 -15.10 -26.72 8.34
N GLU A 752 -14.36 -25.90 7.60
CA GLU A 752 -13.00 -26.18 7.12
C GLU A 752 -11.98 -26.37 8.26
N PHE A 753 -12.22 -25.79 9.45
CA PHE A 753 -11.40 -26.05 10.63
C PHE A 753 -11.18 -27.56 10.84
N TYR A 754 -12.29 -28.32 10.84
CA TYR A 754 -12.22 -29.78 11.05
C TYR A 754 -11.49 -30.47 9.88
N VAL A 755 -11.73 -30.02 8.67
CA VAL A 755 -11.17 -30.66 7.46
C VAL A 755 -9.67 -30.51 7.39
N VAL A 756 -9.16 -29.28 7.53
CA VAL A 756 -7.72 -28.99 7.41
C VAL A 756 -6.92 -29.64 8.54
N HIS A 757 -7.38 -29.46 9.79
CA HIS A 757 -6.70 -30.05 10.95
C HIS A 757 -6.71 -31.59 10.91
N SER A 758 -7.84 -32.20 10.52
CA SER A 758 -7.92 -33.66 10.41
C SER A 758 -7.03 -34.21 9.29
N ARG A 759 -6.95 -33.53 8.13
CA ARG A 759 -6.05 -33.93 7.03
C ARG A 759 -4.59 -33.87 7.46
N ARG A 760 -4.18 -32.77 8.14
CA ARG A 760 -2.83 -32.63 8.69
C ARG A 760 -2.53 -33.71 9.73
N LEU A 761 -3.44 -33.99 10.65
CA LEU A 761 -3.26 -35.06 11.65
C LEU A 761 -3.15 -36.44 11.00
N LEU A 762 -3.91 -36.74 9.94
CA LEU A 762 -3.74 -37.98 9.17
C LEU A 762 -2.36 -38.04 8.50
N GLN A 763 -1.88 -36.93 7.93
CA GLN A 763 -0.51 -36.83 7.37
C GLN A 763 0.56 -37.10 8.44
N GLU A 764 0.43 -36.52 9.64
CA GLU A 764 1.34 -36.70 10.75
C GLU A 764 1.37 -38.19 11.25
N ARG A 765 0.21 -38.84 11.26
CA ARG A 765 0.08 -40.28 11.63
C ARG A 765 0.62 -41.21 10.54
N GLY A 766 0.67 -40.74 9.31
CA GLY A 766 1.25 -41.42 8.17
C GLY A 766 0.35 -42.52 7.59
N ARG A 767 1.00 -43.46 6.90
CA ARG A 767 0.31 -44.48 6.10
C ARG A 767 -0.48 -45.46 6.94
N ASN A 768 -1.78 -45.62 6.63
CA ASN A 768 -2.68 -46.58 7.30
C ASN A 768 -3.69 -47.14 6.29
N SER A 769 -3.69 -48.49 6.11
CA SER A 769 -4.56 -49.16 5.12
C SER A 769 -6.05 -49.05 5.42
N GLU A 770 -6.46 -48.95 6.71
CA GLU A 770 -7.87 -48.77 7.07
C GLU A 770 -8.34 -47.33 6.72
N VAL A 771 -7.47 -46.35 6.98
CA VAL A 771 -7.70 -44.93 6.56
C VAL A 771 -7.84 -44.86 5.05
N HIS A 772 -6.93 -45.46 4.28
CA HIS A 772 -7.00 -45.47 2.83
C HIS A 772 -8.28 -46.12 2.30
N ALA A 773 -8.69 -47.26 2.86
CA ALA A 773 -9.94 -47.91 2.45
C ALA A 773 -11.16 -47.00 2.70
N ALA A 774 -11.23 -46.35 3.84
CA ALA A 774 -12.31 -45.43 4.19
C ALA A 774 -12.31 -44.16 3.30
N LEU A 775 -11.14 -43.58 3.03
CA LEU A 775 -11.02 -42.43 2.13
C LEU A 775 -11.39 -42.78 0.70
N TRP A 776 -10.97 -43.96 0.17
CA TRP A 776 -11.39 -44.44 -1.14
C TRP A 776 -12.89 -44.70 -1.20
N GLN A 777 -13.49 -45.24 -0.13
CA GLN A 777 -14.95 -45.35 -0.06
C GLN A 777 -15.65 -43.99 -0.15
N LEU A 778 -15.18 -43.01 0.63
CA LEU A 778 -15.69 -41.63 0.59
C LEU A 778 -15.54 -41.04 -0.80
N PHE A 779 -14.39 -41.16 -1.46
CA PHE A 779 -14.13 -40.68 -2.80
C PHE A 779 -15.09 -41.28 -3.82
N ASN A 780 -15.31 -42.62 -3.77
CA ASN A 780 -16.11 -43.31 -4.75
C ASN A 780 -17.62 -43.05 -4.58
N GLU A 781 -18.12 -43.02 -3.35
CA GLU A 781 -19.53 -42.96 -3.03
C GLU A 781 -20.11 -41.55 -2.94
N ASN A 782 -19.30 -40.52 -2.66
CA ASN A 782 -19.80 -39.17 -2.48
C ASN A 782 -20.13 -38.50 -3.85
N PRO A 783 -21.33 -37.92 -4.02
CA PRO A 783 -21.70 -37.25 -5.27
C PRO A 783 -21.08 -35.84 -5.41
N ASP A 784 -20.64 -35.21 -4.30
CA ASP A 784 -20.09 -33.88 -4.26
C ASP A 784 -18.57 -33.92 -4.57
N VAL A 785 -18.17 -33.30 -5.66
CA VAL A 785 -16.77 -33.26 -6.09
C VAL A 785 -15.85 -32.62 -5.05
N THR A 786 -16.30 -31.61 -4.32
CA THR A 786 -15.48 -30.97 -3.29
C THR A 786 -15.14 -31.96 -2.17
N ARG A 787 -16.07 -32.88 -1.84
CA ARG A 787 -15.85 -33.96 -0.86
C ARG A 787 -14.95 -35.07 -1.43
N LYS A 788 -15.09 -35.37 -2.73
CA LYS A 788 -14.15 -36.26 -3.42
C LYS A 788 -12.72 -35.71 -3.37
N LEU A 789 -12.54 -34.41 -3.62
CA LEU A 789 -11.23 -33.76 -3.58
C LEU A 789 -10.61 -33.80 -2.17
N ARG A 790 -11.38 -33.55 -1.13
CA ARG A 790 -10.92 -33.68 0.25
C ARG A 790 -10.42 -35.11 0.58
N ALA A 791 -11.12 -36.13 0.10
CA ALA A 791 -10.66 -37.52 0.21
C ALA A 791 -9.40 -37.78 -0.62
N LEU A 792 -9.32 -37.26 -1.84
CA LEU A 792 -8.16 -37.37 -2.72
C LEU A 792 -6.90 -36.74 -2.08
N TRP A 793 -7.02 -35.53 -1.53
CA TRP A 793 -5.91 -34.86 -0.84
C TRP A 793 -5.49 -35.64 0.43
N ALA A 794 -6.45 -36.15 1.22
CA ALA A 794 -6.13 -36.96 2.40
C ALA A 794 -5.46 -38.29 2.03
N LEU A 795 -5.85 -38.90 0.90
CA LEU A 795 -5.17 -40.08 0.34
C LEU A 795 -3.73 -39.73 -0.10
N HIS A 796 -3.56 -38.59 -0.76
CA HIS A 796 -2.24 -38.14 -1.21
C HIS A 796 -1.28 -37.93 -0.05
N VAL A 797 -1.66 -37.13 0.97
CA VAL A 797 -0.78 -36.80 2.11
C VAL A 797 -0.47 -37.99 3.01
N THR A 798 -1.19 -39.11 2.85
CA THR A 798 -0.98 -40.36 3.61
C THR A 798 -0.36 -41.50 2.77
N ASP A 799 0.13 -41.21 1.54
CA ASP A 799 0.65 -42.19 0.58
C ASP A 799 -0.38 -43.26 0.20
N GLY A 800 -1.64 -42.91 0.09
CA GLY A 800 -2.77 -43.82 -0.19
C GLY A 800 -3.14 -43.97 -1.68
N ILE A 801 -2.39 -43.32 -2.58
CA ILE A 801 -2.63 -43.39 -4.02
C ILE A 801 -1.48 -44.15 -4.67
N SER A 802 -1.76 -45.29 -5.30
CA SER A 802 -0.79 -46.00 -6.11
C SER A 802 -0.68 -45.40 -7.51
N ASP A 803 0.44 -45.67 -8.22
CA ASP A 803 0.66 -45.21 -9.59
C ASP A 803 -0.49 -45.57 -10.53
N GLN A 804 -1.01 -46.80 -10.43
CA GLN A 804 -2.13 -47.23 -11.28
C GLN A 804 -3.42 -46.45 -10.95
N GLN A 805 -3.71 -46.21 -9.67
CA GLN A 805 -4.87 -45.41 -9.29
C GLN A 805 -4.71 -43.95 -9.77
N ALA A 806 -3.51 -43.39 -9.68
CA ALA A 806 -3.24 -42.05 -10.24
C ALA A 806 -3.47 -41.99 -11.75
N LEU A 807 -3.05 -43.02 -12.50
CA LEU A 807 -3.34 -43.13 -13.93
C LEU A 807 -4.84 -43.27 -14.24
N ASP A 808 -5.57 -44.06 -13.44
CA ASP A 808 -7.02 -44.24 -13.62
C ASP A 808 -7.78 -42.93 -13.32
N LEU A 809 -7.34 -42.13 -12.34
CA LEU A 809 -7.91 -40.82 -12.01
C LEU A 809 -7.75 -39.76 -13.11
N LEU A 810 -6.76 -39.89 -14.00
CA LEU A 810 -6.62 -39.03 -15.18
C LEU A 810 -7.76 -39.20 -16.18
N ASP A 811 -8.53 -40.29 -16.11
CA ASP A 811 -9.71 -40.55 -16.92
C ASP A 811 -11.03 -40.28 -16.19
N HIS A 812 -10.98 -39.69 -14.97
CA HIS A 812 -12.19 -39.41 -14.21
C HIS A 812 -13.08 -38.37 -14.93
N ASP A 813 -14.41 -38.53 -14.82
CA ASP A 813 -15.38 -37.65 -15.50
C ASP A 813 -15.27 -36.17 -15.09
N ASP A 814 -14.94 -35.91 -13.80
CA ASP A 814 -14.87 -34.57 -13.26
C ASP A 814 -13.51 -33.89 -13.56
N GLU A 815 -13.55 -32.66 -14.07
CA GLU A 815 -12.37 -31.88 -14.45
C GLU A 815 -11.47 -31.54 -13.26
N TYR A 816 -12.02 -31.30 -12.07
CA TYR A 816 -11.25 -30.99 -10.88
C TYR A 816 -10.44 -32.17 -10.39
N VAL A 817 -11.01 -33.38 -10.46
CA VAL A 817 -10.27 -34.59 -10.12
C VAL A 817 -9.11 -34.81 -11.07
N ARG A 818 -9.33 -34.68 -12.39
CA ARG A 818 -8.25 -34.80 -13.38
C ARG A 818 -7.16 -33.76 -13.18
N SER A 819 -7.55 -32.50 -12.96
CA SER A 819 -6.62 -31.39 -12.75
C SER A 819 -5.74 -31.59 -11.52
N TRP A 820 -6.34 -31.92 -10.40
CA TRP A 820 -5.58 -32.23 -9.18
C TRP A 820 -4.68 -33.47 -9.34
N THR A 821 -5.14 -34.50 -10.02
CA THR A 821 -4.32 -35.69 -10.29
C THR A 821 -3.07 -35.35 -11.09
N ILE A 822 -3.18 -34.44 -12.10
CA ILE A 822 -2.02 -33.96 -12.85
C ILE A 822 -1.01 -33.26 -11.93
N GLN A 823 -1.48 -32.36 -11.04
CA GLN A 823 -0.62 -31.68 -10.10
C GLN A 823 0.08 -32.62 -9.12
N LEU A 824 -0.68 -33.59 -8.54
CA LEU A 824 -0.16 -34.54 -7.58
C LEU A 824 0.87 -35.50 -8.21
N ILE A 825 0.63 -36.00 -9.46
CA ILE A 825 1.62 -36.83 -10.19
C ILE A 825 2.92 -36.05 -10.46
N ALA A 826 2.82 -34.73 -10.71
CA ALA A 826 3.98 -33.92 -11.03
C ALA A 826 4.68 -33.33 -9.80
N GLU A 827 4.23 -33.66 -8.58
CA GLU A 827 4.71 -32.98 -7.35
C GLU A 827 6.20 -33.22 -7.09
N ASP A 828 6.69 -34.43 -7.29
CA ASP A 828 8.09 -34.81 -7.05
C ASP A 828 9.01 -34.50 -8.26
N LYS A 829 8.47 -33.94 -9.35
CA LYS A 829 9.17 -33.64 -10.62
C LYS A 829 9.64 -34.90 -11.39
N GLU A 830 9.22 -36.06 -10.97
CA GLU A 830 9.52 -37.36 -11.59
C GLU A 830 8.26 -37.97 -12.23
N VAL A 831 7.74 -37.36 -13.31
CA VAL A 831 6.53 -37.84 -13.99
C VAL A 831 6.81 -39.13 -14.78
N PRO A 832 6.16 -40.26 -14.44
CA PRO A 832 6.35 -41.52 -15.13
C PRO A 832 5.97 -41.46 -16.60
N ASP A 833 6.60 -42.29 -17.44
CA ASP A 833 6.36 -42.33 -18.89
C ASP A 833 4.89 -42.60 -19.26
N ASP A 834 4.21 -43.43 -18.46
CA ASP A 834 2.79 -43.75 -18.67
C ASP A 834 1.91 -42.52 -18.39
N ALA A 835 2.19 -41.83 -17.29
CA ALA A 835 1.49 -40.59 -16.94
C ALA A 835 1.75 -39.49 -18.00
N ARG A 836 2.99 -39.35 -18.44
CA ARG A 836 3.35 -38.37 -19.48
C ARG A 836 2.63 -38.64 -20.80
N ARG A 837 2.46 -39.91 -21.22
CA ARG A 837 1.64 -40.26 -22.38
C ARG A 837 0.16 -39.89 -22.19
N ARG A 838 -0.37 -40.07 -21.00
CA ARG A 838 -1.73 -39.62 -20.63
C ARG A 838 -1.84 -38.10 -20.67
N PHE A 839 -0.84 -37.38 -20.15
CA PHE A 839 -0.82 -35.90 -20.22
C PHE A 839 -0.82 -35.42 -21.67
N GLU A 840 -0.08 -36.07 -22.57
CA GLU A 840 -0.10 -35.75 -24.01
C GLU A 840 -1.47 -36.00 -24.64
N ALA A 841 -2.14 -37.09 -24.28
CA ALA A 841 -3.49 -37.40 -24.77
C ALA A 841 -4.51 -36.38 -24.24
N LEU A 842 -4.47 -36.02 -22.94
CA LEU A 842 -5.33 -34.99 -22.34
C LEU A 842 -5.07 -33.60 -22.98
N ALA A 843 -3.83 -33.23 -23.23
CA ALA A 843 -3.49 -31.96 -23.89
C ALA A 843 -4.13 -31.85 -25.27
N LYS A 844 -4.22 -33.00 -25.99
CA LYS A 844 -4.84 -33.08 -27.29
C LYS A 844 -6.35 -33.11 -27.27
N ASP A 845 -6.98 -33.87 -26.37
CA ASP A 845 -8.38 -34.26 -26.50
C ASP A 845 -9.30 -33.79 -25.33
N ASP A 846 -8.73 -33.35 -24.19
CA ASP A 846 -9.55 -32.92 -23.02
C ASP A 846 -10.35 -31.65 -23.30
N PRO A 847 -11.66 -31.64 -23.05
CA PRO A 847 -12.52 -30.48 -23.30
C PRO A 847 -12.34 -29.35 -22.28
N SER A 848 -11.73 -29.64 -21.10
CA SER A 848 -11.65 -28.69 -20.01
C SER A 848 -10.45 -27.75 -20.13
N ALA A 849 -10.69 -26.45 -20.10
CA ALA A 849 -9.62 -25.45 -20.03
C ALA A 849 -8.83 -25.55 -18.71
N LEU A 850 -9.49 -25.96 -17.61
CA LEU A 850 -8.84 -26.18 -16.32
C LEU A 850 -7.79 -27.30 -16.40
N VAL A 851 -8.16 -28.43 -16.99
CA VAL A 851 -7.22 -29.57 -17.18
C VAL A 851 -6.03 -29.13 -18.04
N ARG A 852 -6.25 -28.35 -19.10
CA ARG A 852 -5.18 -27.84 -19.96
C ARG A 852 -4.28 -26.82 -19.23
N LEU A 853 -4.85 -26.02 -18.31
CA LEU A 853 -4.06 -25.15 -17.45
C LEU A 853 -3.13 -25.94 -16.54
N TYR A 854 -3.66 -26.99 -15.89
CA TYR A 854 -2.86 -27.84 -14.99
C TYR A 854 -1.78 -28.61 -15.74
N LEU A 855 -2.03 -29.03 -16.98
CA LEU A 855 -1.02 -29.60 -17.87
C LEU A 855 0.10 -28.57 -18.18
N ALA A 856 -0.27 -27.31 -18.53
CA ALA A 856 0.70 -26.26 -18.79
C ALA A 856 1.55 -25.94 -17.56
N SER A 857 0.94 -25.97 -16.37
CA SER A 857 1.62 -25.85 -15.08
C SER A 857 2.60 -27.00 -14.84
N ALA A 858 2.11 -28.25 -14.93
CA ALA A 858 2.90 -29.46 -14.72
C ALA A 858 4.08 -29.60 -15.68
N LEU A 859 3.99 -29.06 -16.91
CA LEU A 859 5.11 -29.03 -17.86
C LEU A 859 6.36 -28.36 -17.27
N GLN A 860 6.25 -27.38 -16.43
CA GLN A 860 7.39 -26.71 -15.81
C GLN A 860 8.12 -27.60 -14.80
N ARG A 861 7.50 -28.71 -14.41
CA ARG A 861 8.05 -29.74 -13.50
C ARG A 861 8.60 -30.96 -14.22
N ILE A 862 8.42 -31.04 -15.54
CA ILE A 862 8.92 -32.11 -16.41
C ILE A 862 10.23 -31.65 -17.06
N ALA A 863 11.19 -32.55 -17.24
CA ALA A 863 12.44 -32.22 -17.94
C ALA A 863 12.18 -31.66 -19.34
N PRO A 864 12.87 -30.57 -19.75
CA PRO A 864 12.59 -29.87 -21.01
C PRO A 864 12.46 -30.78 -22.24
N GLU A 865 13.36 -31.75 -22.37
CA GLU A 865 13.39 -32.66 -23.51
C GLU A 865 12.11 -33.50 -23.64
N GLN A 866 11.38 -33.67 -22.58
CA GLN A 866 10.17 -34.51 -22.49
C GLN A 866 8.87 -33.75 -22.70
N ARG A 867 8.91 -32.42 -22.83
CA ARG A 867 7.71 -31.54 -22.92
C ARG A 867 7.10 -31.43 -24.30
N TRP A 868 7.85 -31.69 -25.36
CA TRP A 868 7.53 -31.33 -26.75
C TRP A 868 6.15 -31.75 -27.22
N GLY A 869 5.71 -33.00 -26.92
CA GLY A 869 4.43 -33.51 -27.36
C GLY A 869 3.25 -32.77 -26.72
N ILE A 870 3.33 -32.55 -25.42
CA ILE A 870 2.30 -31.87 -24.63
C ILE A 870 2.20 -30.39 -25.04
N VAL A 871 3.34 -29.66 -25.11
CA VAL A 871 3.38 -28.25 -25.55
C VAL A 871 2.81 -28.07 -26.94
N LYS A 872 3.14 -29.01 -27.86
CA LYS A 872 2.61 -28.99 -29.25
C LYS A 872 1.09 -29.05 -29.27
N HIS A 873 0.48 -29.89 -28.44
CA HIS A 873 -0.98 -30.03 -28.39
C HIS A 873 -1.64 -28.85 -27.70
N LEU A 874 -1.13 -28.39 -26.58
CA LEU A 874 -1.65 -27.21 -25.89
C LEU A 874 -1.58 -25.95 -26.76
N SER A 875 -0.43 -25.71 -27.45
CA SER A 875 -0.27 -24.54 -28.32
C SER A 875 -1.17 -24.52 -29.55
N ALA A 876 -1.73 -25.66 -29.92
CA ALA A 876 -2.61 -25.81 -31.08
C ALA A 876 -4.11 -25.61 -30.76
N ARG A 877 -4.45 -25.37 -29.47
CA ARG A 877 -5.83 -25.16 -29.01
C ARG A 877 -6.29 -23.73 -29.28
N GLU A 878 -7.08 -23.53 -30.33
CA GLU A 878 -7.58 -22.21 -30.74
C GLU A 878 -8.59 -21.64 -29.73
N GLU A 879 -9.36 -22.49 -29.05
CA GLU A 879 -10.31 -22.13 -28.01
C GLU A 879 -9.68 -21.49 -26.80
N ASP A 880 -8.39 -21.71 -26.54
CA ASP A 880 -7.65 -21.12 -25.42
C ASP A 880 -6.94 -19.81 -25.79
N ALA A 881 -7.08 -19.34 -27.05
CA ALA A 881 -6.35 -18.15 -27.53
C ALA A 881 -6.69 -16.86 -26.74
N THR A 882 -7.88 -16.79 -26.15
CA THR A 882 -8.34 -15.67 -25.34
C THR A 882 -8.42 -15.99 -23.85
N ASP A 883 -7.93 -17.17 -23.44
CA ASP A 883 -7.87 -17.52 -22.03
C ASP A 883 -6.82 -16.66 -21.29
N GLN A 884 -7.15 -16.21 -20.10
CA GLN A 884 -6.29 -15.28 -19.35
C GLN A 884 -4.99 -15.89 -18.83
N ASN A 885 -4.86 -17.22 -18.76
CA ASN A 885 -3.73 -17.91 -18.16
C ASN A 885 -2.98 -18.82 -19.15
N ILE A 886 -3.72 -19.64 -19.91
CA ILE A 886 -3.13 -20.72 -20.72
C ILE A 886 -2.07 -20.23 -21.71
N PRO A 887 -2.25 -19.14 -22.47
CA PRO A 887 -1.25 -18.69 -23.43
C PRO A 887 0.11 -18.42 -22.78
N LEU A 888 0.11 -17.75 -21.62
CA LEU A 888 1.35 -17.43 -20.89
C LEU A 888 1.93 -18.65 -20.17
N MET A 889 1.10 -19.51 -19.59
CA MET A 889 1.56 -20.74 -18.95
C MET A 889 2.19 -21.69 -19.96
N VAL A 890 1.68 -21.77 -21.19
CA VAL A 890 2.28 -22.51 -22.29
C VAL A 890 3.60 -21.86 -22.74
N TRP A 891 3.68 -20.51 -22.76
CA TRP A 891 4.94 -19.82 -23.01
C TRP A 891 5.99 -20.17 -21.95
N TYR A 892 5.68 -20.10 -20.68
CA TYR A 892 6.62 -20.40 -19.59
C TYR A 892 7.12 -21.85 -19.64
N ALA A 893 6.30 -22.77 -20.13
CA ALA A 893 6.70 -24.16 -20.37
C ALA A 893 7.55 -24.35 -21.64
N LEU A 894 7.30 -23.56 -22.69
CA LEU A 894 7.99 -23.59 -23.97
C LEU A 894 9.35 -22.88 -23.92
N GLU A 895 9.48 -21.83 -23.16
CA GLU A 895 10.67 -20.96 -23.12
C GLU A 895 11.99 -21.75 -22.97
N PRO A 896 12.12 -22.69 -21.99
CA PRO A 896 13.36 -23.47 -21.85
C PRO A 896 13.65 -24.37 -23.07
N LEU A 897 12.63 -24.77 -23.80
CA LEU A 897 12.79 -25.61 -25.00
C LEU A 897 13.51 -24.89 -26.15
N VAL A 898 13.45 -23.55 -26.19
CA VAL A 898 14.15 -22.72 -27.15
C VAL A 898 15.68 -22.93 -27.04
N ALA A 899 16.18 -23.09 -25.81
CA ALA A 899 17.59 -23.39 -25.57
C ALA A 899 17.95 -24.83 -25.94
N VAL A 900 17.02 -25.79 -25.88
CA VAL A 900 17.22 -27.19 -26.22
C VAL A 900 17.25 -27.36 -27.75
N ASP A 901 16.27 -26.79 -28.47
CA ASP A 901 16.17 -26.88 -29.95
C ASP A 901 15.38 -25.65 -30.48
N ALA A 902 16.10 -24.58 -30.81
CA ALA A 902 15.53 -23.36 -31.33
C ALA A 902 14.80 -23.55 -32.69
N THR A 903 15.24 -24.48 -33.51
CA THR A 903 14.59 -24.76 -34.80
C THR A 903 13.22 -25.38 -34.57
N ARG A 904 13.17 -26.42 -33.77
CA ARG A 904 11.92 -27.11 -33.41
C ARG A 904 10.95 -26.19 -32.66
N ALA A 905 11.45 -25.37 -31.72
CA ALA A 905 10.64 -24.38 -31.05
C ALA A 905 10.03 -23.36 -32.01
N THR A 906 10.82 -22.90 -33.04
CA THR A 906 10.33 -21.98 -34.07
C THR A 906 9.23 -22.61 -34.93
N GLU A 907 9.41 -23.87 -35.34
CA GLU A 907 8.40 -24.57 -36.12
C GLU A 907 7.11 -24.78 -35.32
N LEU A 908 7.23 -25.17 -34.07
CA LEU A 908 6.08 -25.33 -33.17
C LEU A 908 5.34 -24.01 -32.99
N ALA A 909 6.05 -22.92 -32.70
CA ALA A 909 5.46 -21.61 -32.46
C ALA A 909 4.77 -21.04 -33.72
N LYS A 910 5.29 -21.29 -34.92
CA LYS A 910 4.63 -20.93 -36.19
C LYS A 910 3.32 -21.68 -36.43
N ALA A 911 3.22 -22.92 -35.95
CA ALA A 911 2.03 -23.76 -36.07
C ALA A 911 1.01 -23.51 -34.94
N ALA A 912 1.42 -22.80 -33.87
CA ALA A 912 0.60 -22.51 -32.71
C ALA A 912 -0.61 -21.62 -33.06
N LYS A 913 -1.70 -21.80 -32.30
CA LYS A 913 -2.91 -20.99 -32.36
C LYS A 913 -3.00 -19.99 -31.22
N LEU A 914 -2.22 -20.20 -30.16
CA LEU A 914 -2.12 -19.26 -29.04
C LEU A 914 -1.35 -18.00 -29.45
N PRO A 915 -1.80 -16.81 -29.04
CA PRO A 915 -1.17 -15.53 -29.37
C PRO A 915 0.23 -15.38 -28.75
N GLY A 916 1.08 -14.58 -29.37
CA GLY A 916 2.38 -14.16 -28.85
C GLY A 916 3.50 -15.20 -28.95
N LEU A 917 3.22 -16.52 -29.06
CA LEU A 917 4.25 -17.55 -28.96
C LEU A 917 5.34 -17.43 -30.05
N ALA A 918 4.96 -17.07 -31.29
CA ALA A 918 5.94 -16.91 -32.37
C ALA A 918 6.88 -15.71 -32.12
N ASP A 919 6.33 -14.61 -31.61
CA ASP A 919 7.09 -13.41 -31.29
C ASP A 919 8.01 -13.64 -30.08
N PHE A 920 7.52 -14.32 -29.04
CA PHE A 920 8.28 -14.66 -27.86
C PHE A 920 9.46 -15.61 -28.19
N VAL A 921 9.25 -16.65 -29.00
CA VAL A 921 10.34 -17.54 -29.47
C VAL A 921 11.37 -16.75 -30.28
N ALA A 922 10.94 -15.88 -31.19
CA ALA A 922 11.85 -15.06 -32.00
C ALA A 922 12.67 -14.10 -31.11
N ARG A 923 12.04 -13.45 -30.16
CA ARG A 923 12.70 -12.59 -29.17
C ARG A 923 13.69 -13.38 -28.31
N ARG A 924 13.30 -14.54 -27.80
CA ARG A 924 14.15 -15.42 -26.97
C ARG A 924 15.44 -15.87 -27.71
N ILE A 925 15.33 -16.19 -29.00
CA ILE A 925 16.48 -16.54 -29.85
C ILE A 925 17.41 -15.33 -30.03
N THR A 926 16.84 -14.12 -30.13
CA THR A 926 17.62 -12.88 -30.32
C THR A 926 18.34 -12.50 -29.04
N ASP A 927 17.62 -12.52 -27.90
CA ASP A 927 18.17 -12.16 -26.59
C ASP A 927 19.27 -13.13 -26.13
N ALA A 928 19.21 -14.40 -26.51
CA ALA A 928 20.26 -15.37 -26.22
C ALA A 928 21.58 -15.17 -27.04
N LYS A 929 21.56 -14.32 -28.09
CA LYS A 929 22.72 -14.01 -28.91
C LYS A 929 23.45 -12.74 -28.45
N ASN A 930 22.76 -11.91 -27.67
CA ASN A 930 23.31 -10.70 -27.06
C ASN A 930 23.83 -10.98 -25.64
#